data_dfb42595ffafc8550f0aff2f9bf51cb0
#
_entry.id   dfb42595ffafc8550f0aff2f9bf51cb0
#
_cell.length_a   1.000
_cell.length_b   1.000
_cell.length_c   1.000
_cell.angle_alpha   90.00
_cell.angle_beta   90.00
_cell.angle_gamma   90.00
#
_symmetry.space_group_name_H-M   'P 1'
#
loop_
_entity.id
_entity.type
_entity.pdbx_description
1 polymer ?
#
loop_
_entity_poly.entity_id
_entity_poly.type
_entity_poly.pdbx_seq_one_letter_code
_entity_poly.pdbx_strand_id
1 'polypeptide(L)'
;MAEIPYLVKDLALILMVAGVVTLIFKRLKQPLVLGYIVAGFLVSPHMPYTMSVMDETDIQTWADIGVIFTLFSLGLDFSFKKIVKMGASPIIACIVIVFSMMMLGISVGHSFGWGRMDCIFLGGMLAMSSTTIIYKAFDDMGLRQQKFASMVMSVLILEDILAIVMMVMLSAIAGGNNPDGEQMFASVLRIGFFLVLWFIVGIFAIPLFLRSVRKFINGETLLIVSLGLCCGMAVLSTKVGFSSAFGAFVMGSILAETIEAEKIIKLVEPVKNLFGAIFFGSVGMLVDPNILVEYAVPILALVTAILIGQATLGTFGFMLGGESLKSAMRCGFSMAQIGEFSFIIASLGLSLGVISNFLYPVVVAVSVITTFLTPYMIRLAQPSYQLMEKHLPSKFINILNHFAMSRPSTQQQSKWKSLIRQMVINTVAYSILSAAAIAMMFTFVLPLMRNMLPGWNLHWYANAITGLLTIVLISPFLRAIVMKKNHSPEWKRLWVESSINRIPLLFTIFVRYVIALGFIFYIINYLSRFTNALMVCIGAVIVLLMLGSRRIKKRSIVMERLFLHNLRSRDIAAQVNGEKRPLYEGHLLDRDIHISEIEVPEDSIWCGKSLKELHLRQRFGIDMSSIRRGSLRLNIPNGDTVIFPGDKLQIIGNDDQVHKFAQALTTELAPEDLEIEKREMKLRQLIISGGSEFLGKTLEESGIRNKYNCMVVGLEEGQENLTHILPSRVFEKGDIIWLVGEEADLQKIQEKS
;
A
#
# COMPACT_ATOMS: atom_id res chain seq x y z
N MET A 1 -39.86 -27.59 0.79
CA MET A 1 -38.64 -27.03 0.15
C MET A 1 -37.95 -26.22 1.22
N ALA A 2 -36.67 -26.43 1.46
CA ALA A 2 -35.94 -25.56 2.38
C ALA A 2 -35.90 -24.16 1.79
N GLU A 3 -36.43 -23.16 2.49
CA GLU A 3 -36.33 -21.77 2.04
C GLU A 3 -34.87 -21.34 2.11
N ILE A 4 -34.38 -20.77 1.01
CA ILE A 4 -33.03 -20.20 0.94
C ILE A 4 -32.99 -19.01 1.90
N PRO A 5 -31.99 -18.91 2.81
CA PRO A 5 -31.85 -17.75 3.70
C PRO A 5 -31.89 -16.41 2.94
N TYR A 6 -32.52 -15.40 3.53
CA TYR A 6 -32.62 -14.05 2.94
C TYR A 6 -31.25 -13.50 2.56
N LEU A 7 -30.24 -13.72 3.42
CA LEU A 7 -28.83 -13.36 3.16
C LEU A 7 -28.32 -13.81 1.77
N VAL A 8 -28.65 -15.06 1.38
CA VAL A 8 -28.17 -15.60 0.09
C VAL A 8 -28.94 -14.97 -1.07
N LYS A 9 -30.23 -14.70 -0.89
CA LYS A 9 -31.08 -14.03 -1.92
C LYS A 9 -30.59 -12.61 -2.17
N ASP A 10 -30.34 -11.86 -1.10
CA ASP A 10 -29.88 -10.48 -1.13
C ASP A 10 -28.47 -10.37 -1.73
N LEU A 11 -27.57 -11.27 -1.32
CA LEU A 11 -26.22 -11.33 -1.89
C LEU A 11 -26.25 -11.66 -3.40
N ALA A 12 -27.10 -12.59 -3.80
CA ALA A 12 -27.27 -12.95 -5.22
C ALA A 12 -27.78 -11.74 -6.03
N LEU A 13 -28.79 -11.02 -5.51
CA LEU A 13 -29.33 -9.81 -6.14
C LEU A 13 -28.25 -8.73 -6.31
N ILE A 14 -27.51 -8.42 -5.24
CA ILE A 14 -26.46 -7.40 -5.27
C ILE A 14 -25.36 -7.78 -6.28
N LEU A 15 -24.87 -9.03 -6.23
CA LEU A 15 -23.79 -9.45 -7.13
C LEU A 15 -24.21 -9.50 -8.59
N MET A 16 -25.46 -9.93 -8.89
CA MET A 16 -25.99 -9.93 -10.26
C MET A 16 -26.10 -8.50 -10.79
N VAL A 17 -26.72 -7.59 -10.05
CA VAL A 17 -26.88 -6.20 -10.48
C VAL A 17 -25.52 -5.50 -10.57
N ALA A 18 -24.65 -5.69 -9.59
CA ALA A 18 -23.29 -5.17 -9.63
C ALA A 18 -22.51 -5.69 -10.85
N GLY A 19 -22.63 -6.97 -11.19
CA GLY A 19 -22.02 -7.55 -12.37
C GLY A 19 -22.48 -6.88 -13.67
N VAL A 20 -23.77 -6.70 -13.86
CA VAL A 20 -24.34 -6.05 -15.05
C VAL A 20 -23.92 -4.58 -15.14
N VAL A 21 -24.09 -3.83 -14.05
CA VAL A 21 -23.78 -2.39 -14.02
C VAL A 21 -22.29 -2.15 -14.23
N THR A 22 -21.42 -2.95 -13.63
CA THR A 22 -19.98 -2.80 -13.81
C THR A 22 -19.51 -3.11 -15.23
N LEU A 23 -20.15 -4.04 -15.94
CA LEU A 23 -19.90 -4.28 -17.37
C LEU A 23 -20.23 -3.02 -18.21
N ILE A 24 -21.34 -2.35 -17.90
CA ILE A 24 -21.72 -1.10 -18.54
C ILE A 24 -20.68 0.00 -18.26
N PHE A 25 -20.29 0.16 -16.97
CA PHE A 25 -19.30 1.17 -16.57
C PHE A 25 -17.92 0.91 -17.17
N LYS A 26 -17.52 -0.36 -17.30
CA LYS A 26 -16.29 -0.74 -18.00
C LYS A 26 -16.32 -0.34 -19.48
N ARG A 27 -17.47 -0.56 -20.14
CA ARG A 27 -17.67 -0.12 -21.55
C ARG A 27 -17.65 1.40 -21.70
N LEU A 28 -18.15 2.13 -20.69
CA LEU A 28 -18.13 3.59 -20.63
C LEU A 28 -16.76 4.15 -20.19
N LYS A 29 -15.76 3.30 -19.92
CA LYS A 29 -14.45 3.66 -19.38
C LYS A 29 -14.53 4.45 -18.06
N GLN A 30 -15.54 4.16 -17.24
CA GLN A 30 -15.73 4.77 -15.92
C GLN A 30 -15.18 3.85 -14.81
N PRO A 31 -14.82 4.42 -13.63
CA PRO A 31 -14.35 3.65 -12.48
C PRO A 31 -15.39 2.61 -12.03
N LEU A 32 -14.93 1.36 -11.76
CA LEU A 32 -15.82 0.26 -11.33
C LEU A 32 -16.53 0.55 -10.00
N VAL A 33 -15.89 1.31 -9.12
CA VAL A 33 -16.43 1.74 -7.82
C VAL A 33 -17.76 2.49 -8.00
N LEU A 34 -17.84 3.40 -9.00
CA LEU A 34 -19.09 4.08 -9.32
C LEU A 34 -20.18 3.08 -9.77
N GLY A 35 -19.78 2.06 -10.53
CA GLY A 35 -20.69 0.99 -10.95
C GLY A 35 -21.26 0.23 -9.76
N TYR A 36 -20.46 -0.07 -8.74
CA TYR A 36 -20.92 -0.73 -7.52
C TYR A 36 -21.90 0.16 -6.71
N ILE A 37 -21.60 1.45 -6.57
CA ILE A 37 -22.48 2.40 -5.87
C ILE A 37 -23.82 2.52 -6.61
N VAL A 38 -23.80 2.67 -7.94
CA VAL A 38 -25.04 2.74 -8.75
C VAL A 38 -25.80 1.42 -8.69
N ALA A 39 -25.14 0.27 -8.71
CA ALA A 39 -25.78 -1.03 -8.55
C ALA A 39 -26.48 -1.14 -7.19
N GLY A 40 -25.82 -0.71 -6.11
CA GLY A 40 -26.41 -0.65 -4.77
C GLY A 40 -27.63 0.28 -4.69
N PHE A 41 -27.53 1.47 -5.30
CA PHE A 41 -28.64 2.39 -5.40
C PHE A 41 -29.87 1.78 -6.12
N LEU A 42 -29.64 1.01 -7.18
CA LEU A 42 -30.71 0.33 -7.92
C LEU A 42 -31.41 -0.79 -7.13
N VAL A 43 -30.71 -1.46 -6.21
CA VAL A 43 -31.28 -2.52 -5.34
C VAL A 43 -31.67 -2.02 -3.97
N SER A 44 -31.61 -0.70 -3.75
CA SER A 44 -31.96 -0.05 -2.49
C SER A 44 -33.43 -0.25 -2.14
N PRO A 45 -33.76 -0.47 -0.85
CA PRO A 45 -35.15 -0.45 -0.36
C PRO A 45 -35.86 0.88 -0.62
N HIS A 46 -35.12 1.97 -0.82
CA HIS A 46 -35.65 3.30 -1.10
C HIS A 46 -36.09 3.50 -2.58
N MET A 47 -35.81 2.50 -3.44
CA MET A 47 -36.21 2.55 -4.87
C MET A 47 -37.52 1.80 -5.12
N PRO A 48 -38.61 2.50 -5.44
CA PRO A 48 -39.96 1.89 -5.53
C PRO A 48 -40.18 0.98 -6.75
N TYR A 49 -39.28 0.98 -7.74
CA TYR A 49 -39.48 0.33 -9.03
C TYR A 49 -38.59 -0.88 -9.31
N THR A 50 -37.67 -1.22 -8.39
CA THR A 50 -36.69 -2.30 -8.56
C THR A 50 -36.84 -3.36 -7.49
N MET A 51 -36.30 -4.56 -7.72
CA MET A 51 -36.18 -5.57 -6.68
C MET A 51 -35.22 -5.04 -5.61
N SER A 52 -35.69 -5.01 -4.35
CA SER A 52 -34.94 -4.50 -3.23
C SER A 52 -34.43 -5.62 -2.33
N VAL A 53 -33.36 -5.33 -1.61
CA VAL A 53 -32.82 -6.15 -0.54
C VAL A 53 -33.83 -6.27 0.59
N MET A 54 -33.96 -7.45 1.22
CA MET A 54 -34.93 -7.73 2.27
C MET A 54 -34.38 -7.44 3.69
N ASP A 55 -33.09 -7.63 3.92
CA ASP A 55 -32.44 -7.41 5.23
C ASP A 55 -31.18 -6.54 5.09
N GLU A 56 -31.32 -5.28 5.49
CA GLU A 56 -30.23 -4.30 5.48
C GLU A 56 -29.13 -4.64 6.50
N THR A 57 -29.47 -5.28 7.63
CA THR A 57 -28.53 -5.58 8.72
C THR A 57 -27.49 -6.60 8.28
N ASP A 58 -27.93 -7.62 7.56
CA ASP A 58 -27.05 -8.65 7.01
C ASP A 58 -26.07 -8.05 5.99
N ILE A 59 -26.58 -7.14 5.14
CA ILE A 59 -25.75 -6.47 4.14
C ILE A 59 -24.73 -5.53 4.79
N GLN A 60 -25.13 -4.84 5.87
CA GLN A 60 -24.21 -3.99 6.61
C GLN A 60 -23.08 -4.79 7.25
N THR A 61 -23.36 -5.98 7.76
CA THR A 61 -22.33 -6.88 8.29
C THR A 61 -21.32 -7.29 7.20
N TRP A 62 -21.80 -7.62 6.00
CA TRP A 62 -20.92 -7.92 4.87
C TRP A 62 -20.12 -6.70 4.40
N ALA A 63 -20.72 -5.52 4.44
CA ALA A 63 -20.06 -4.26 4.14
C ALA A 63 -18.91 -3.97 5.11
N ASP A 64 -19.11 -4.20 6.41
CA ASP A 64 -18.07 -4.05 7.44
C ASP A 64 -16.90 -5.00 7.20
N ILE A 65 -17.17 -6.25 6.79
CA ILE A 65 -16.15 -7.20 6.37
C ILE A 65 -15.41 -6.66 5.12
N GLY A 66 -16.14 -6.05 4.19
CA GLY A 66 -15.58 -5.38 3.02
C GLY A 66 -14.60 -4.27 3.37
N VAL A 67 -14.95 -3.43 4.34
CA VAL A 67 -14.06 -2.38 4.88
C VAL A 67 -12.79 -2.99 5.47
N ILE A 68 -12.92 -4.05 6.28
CA ILE A 68 -11.78 -4.74 6.90
C ILE A 68 -10.81 -5.25 5.83
N PHE A 69 -11.29 -5.95 4.79
CA PHE A 69 -10.42 -6.47 3.74
C PHE A 69 -9.85 -5.39 2.81
N THR A 70 -10.61 -4.34 2.56
CA THR A 70 -10.12 -3.18 1.79
C THR A 70 -8.98 -2.49 2.52
N LEU A 71 -9.13 -2.20 3.81
CA LEU A 71 -8.09 -1.56 4.61
C LEU A 71 -6.90 -2.49 4.89
N PHE A 72 -7.14 -3.80 5.01
CA PHE A 72 -6.07 -4.78 5.05
C PHE A 72 -5.22 -4.76 3.77
N SER A 73 -5.85 -4.76 2.60
CA SER A 73 -5.15 -4.66 1.32
C SER A 73 -4.39 -3.34 1.18
N LEU A 74 -5.00 -2.22 1.58
CA LEU A 74 -4.32 -0.93 1.62
C LEU A 74 -3.09 -0.98 2.53
N GLY A 75 -3.20 -1.63 3.70
CA GLY A 75 -2.07 -1.88 4.58
C GLY A 75 -0.95 -2.68 3.92
N LEU A 76 -1.29 -3.70 3.10
CA LEU A 76 -0.32 -4.48 2.34
C LEU A 76 0.44 -3.66 1.29
N ASP A 77 -0.20 -2.66 0.70
CA ASP A 77 0.44 -1.74 -0.24
C ASP A 77 1.30 -0.68 0.46
N PHE A 78 1.09 -0.53 1.77
CA PHE A 78 1.74 0.45 2.60
C PHE A 78 3.15 0.01 3.04
N SER A 79 4.15 0.89 2.86
CA SER A 79 5.50 0.66 3.38
C SER A 79 6.03 1.92 4.07
N PHE A 80 6.38 1.79 5.35
CA PHE A 80 7.02 2.88 6.13
C PHE A 80 8.28 3.43 5.47
N LYS A 81 9.01 2.60 4.75
CA LYS A 81 10.22 3.02 4.05
C LYS A 81 9.95 3.94 2.88
N LYS A 82 8.82 3.74 2.19
CA LYS A 82 8.40 4.64 1.12
C LYS A 82 8.20 6.04 1.67
N ILE A 83 7.52 6.19 2.81
CA ILE A 83 7.28 7.49 3.48
C ILE A 83 8.58 8.20 3.84
N VAL A 84 9.50 7.48 4.50
CA VAL A 84 10.80 8.07 4.93
C VAL A 84 11.63 8.53 3.71
N LYS A 85 11.47 7.86 2.56
CA LYS A 85 12.17 8.20 1.31
C LYS A 85 11.50 9.32 0.50
N MET A 86 10.19 9.57 0.69
CA MET A 86 9.44 10.60 -0.06
C MET A 86 9.94 12.03 0.18
N GLY A 87 10.67 12.25 1.26
CA GLY A 87 11.16 13.58 1.62
C GLY A 87 10.11 14.44 2.32
N ALA A 88 10.43 15.73 2.51
CA ALA A 88 9.57 16.65 3.25
C ALA A 88 8.45 17.26 2.38
N SER A 89 8.64 17.32 1.08
CA SER A 89 7.73 17.99 0.14
C SER A 89 6.31 17.40 0.16
N PRO A 90 6.09 16.09 -0.07
CA PRO A 90 4.76 15.49 0.00
C PRO A 90 4.12 15.60 1.38
N ILE A 91 4.93 15.50 2.46
CA ILE A 91 4.42 15.57 3.83
C ILE A 91 3.83 16.95 4.13
N ILE A 92 4.52 18.01 3.74
CA ILE A 92 4.04 19.39 3.94
C ILE A 92 2.80 19.63 3.10
N ALA A 93 2.82 19.23 1.82
CA ALA A 93 1.67 19.35 0.94
C ALA A 93 0.44 18.66 1.54
N CYS A 94 0.59 17.40 1.97
CA CYS A 94 -0.48 16.61 2.57
C CYS A 94 -1.08 17.27 3.82
N ILE A 95 -0.24 17.71 4.77
CA ILE A 95 -0.72 18.37 6.01
C ILE A 95 -1.50 19.64 5.68
N VAL A 96 -0.99 20.46 4.77
CA VAL A 96 -1.64 21.72 4.37
C VAL A 96 -2.97 21.45 3.67
N ILE A 97 -3.01 20.47 2.76
CA ILE A 97 -4.23 20.11 2.02
C ILE A 97 -5.29 19.58 2.96
N VAL A 98 -4.96 18.58 3.77
CA VAL A 98 -5.92 17.96 4.70
C VAL A 98 -6.47 18.98 5.69
N PHE A 99 -5.61 19.83 6.28
CA PHE A 99 -6.06 20.86 7.21
C PHE A 99 -6.95 21.91 6.53
N SER A 100 -6.56 22.39 5.34
CA SER A 100 -7.31 23.42 4.61
C SER A 100 -8.68 22.90 4.15
N MET A 101 -8.71 21.66 3.61
CA MET A 101 -9.95 21.05 3.16
C MET A 101 -10.88 20.70 4.33
N MET A 102 -10.31 20.27 5.47
CA MET A 102 -11.08 20.06 6.70
C MET A 102 -11.73 21.38 7.17
N MET A 103 -10.97 22.49 7.19
CA MET A 103 -11.52 23.81 7.54
C MET A 103 -12.58 24.26 6.54
N LEU A 104 -12.38 24.01 5.25
CA LEU A 104 -13.38 24.32 4.22
C LEU A 104 -14.68 23.56 4.46
N GLY A 105 -14.60 22.24 4.71
CA GLY A 105 -15.78 21.42 4.99
C GLY A 105 -16.55 21.85 6.25
N ILE A 106 -15.82 22.16 7.33
CA ILE A 106 -16.42 22.71 8.57
C ILE A 106 -17.14 24.03 8.28
N SER A 107 -16.50 24.93 7.51
CA SER A 107 -17.07 26.23 7.18
C SER A 107 -18.32 26.12 6.32
N VAL A 108 -18.31 25.23 5.32
CA VAL A 108 -19.50 25.00 4.47
C VAL A 108 -20.64 24.36 5.29
N GLY A 109 -20.39 23.34 6.12
CA GLY A 109 -21.39 22.75 6.99
C GLY A 109 -21.98 23.79 7.96
N HIS A 110 -21.14 24.63 8.55
CA HIS A 110 -21.58 25.69 9.44
C HIS A 110 -22.47 26.73 8.72
N SER A 111 -22.17 27.06 7.46
CA SER A 111 -22.97 27.99 6.66
C SER A 111 -24.40 27.48 6.39
N PHE A 112 -24.59 26.17 6.38
CA PHE A 112 -25.92 25.52 6.28
C PHE A 112 -26.59 25.31 7.64
N GLY A 113 -25.96 25.71 8.75
CA GLY A 113 -26.49 25.57 10.09
C GLY A 113 -26.46 24.13 10.61
N TRP A 114 -25.62 23.26 10.07
CA TRP A 114 -25.53 21.86 10.50
C TRP A 114 -24.88 21.74 11.89
N GLY A 115 -25.18 20.63 12.55
CA GLY A 115 -24.67 20.35 13.90
C GLY A 115 -23.13 20.35 13.96
N ARG A 116 -22.56 20.61 15.14
CA ARG A 116 -21.12 20.68 15.34
C ARG A 116 -20.41 19.39 14.90
N MET A 117 -20.99 18.24 15.25
CA MET A 117 -20.41 16.94 14.87
C MET A 117 -20.54 16.68 13.37
N ASP A 118 -21.69 17.03 12.77
CA ASP A 118 -21.88 16.94 11.33
C ASP A 118 -20.81 17.77 10.58
N CYS A 119 -20.53 18.98 11.03
CA CYS A 119 -19.49 19.85 10.42
C CYS A 119 -18.08 19.25 10.56
N ILE A 120 -17.73 18.71 11.74
CA ILE A 120 -16.40 18.13 11.98
C ILE A 120 -16.21 16.87 11.11
N PHE A 121 -17.19 15.98 11.09
CA PHE A 121 -17.15 14.77 10.28
C PHE A 121 -17.15 15.12 8.79
N LEU A 122 -17.96 16.07 8.35
CA LEU A 122 -17.94 16.59 6.97
C LEU A 122 -16.55 17.09 6.58
N GLY A 123 -15.93 17.90 7.45
CA GLY A 123 -14.56 18.37 7.23
C GLY A 123 -13.57 17.23 7.01
N GLY A 124 -13.65 16.19 7.84
CA GLY A 124 -12.88 14.98 7.70
C GLY A 124 -13.13 14.24 6.38
N MET A 125 -14.39 14.14 5.97
CA MET A 125 -14.77 13.48 4.71
C MET A 125 -14.27 14.23 3.47
N LEU A 126 -14.36 15.57 3.47
CA LEU A 126 -13.93 16.40 2.34
C LEU A 126 -12.40 16.48 2.19
N ALA A 127 -11.68 16.17 3.24
CA ALA A 127 -10.22 16.20 3.25
C ALA A 127 -9.57 14.97 2.61
N MET A 128 -10.37 13.93 2.25
CA MET A 128 -9.87 12.65 1.77
C MET A 128 -10.13 12.47 0.29
N SER A 129 -9.06 12.31 -0.50
CA SER A 129 -9.13 12.04 -1.94
C SER A 129 -8.98 10.52 -2.20
N SER A 130 -9.49 10.01 -3.34
CA SER A 130 -9.38 8.59 -3.68
C SER A 130 -8.10 8.29 -4.45
N THR A 131 -7.27 7.45 -3.87
CA THR A 131 -6.05 6.92 -4.50
C THR A 131 -6.38 6.10 -5.73
N THR A 132 -7.40 5.25 -5.65
CA THR A 132 -7.81 4.30 -6.70
C THR A 132 -8.31 5.01 -7.96
N ILE A 133 -9.16 6.03 -7.78
CA ILE A 133 -9.79 6.76 -8.89
C ILE A 133 -8.74 7.60 -9.63
N ILE A 134 -7.89 8.32 -8.88
CA ILE A 134 -6.84 9.16 -9.47
C ILE A 134 -5.79 8.30 -10.19
N TYR A 135 -5.39 7.18 -9.58
CA TYR A 135 -4.47 6.25 -10.21
C TYR A 135 -4.99 5.75 -11.55
N LYS A 136 -6.26 5.32 -11.59
CA LYS A 136 -6.90 4.87 -12.81
C LYS A 136 -7.03 5.99 -13.84
N ALA A 137 -7.43 7.19 -13.44
CA ALA A 137 -7.51 8.34 -14.34
C ALA A 137 -6.14 8.66 -14.96
N PHE A 138 -5.06 8.61 -14.18
CA PHE A 138 -3.70 8.80 -14.71
C PHE A 138 -3.27 7.69 -15.66
N ASP A 139 -3.65 6.44 -15.39
CA ASP A 139 -3.35 5.30 -16.26
C ASP A 139 -4.09 5.41 -17.59
N ASP A 140 -5.42 5.64 -17.57
CA ASP A 140 -6.26 5.82 -18.74
C ASP A 140 -5.86 7.03 -19.60
N MET A 141 -5.27 8.08 -19.00
CA MET A 141 -4.79 9.28 -19.69
C MET A 141 -3.29 9.21 -20.06
N GLY A 142 -2.59 8.13 -19.72
CA GLY A 142 -1.15 7.97 -19.98
C GLY A 142 -0.26 8.93 -19.19
N LEU A 143 -0.74 9.48 -18.07
CA LEU A 143 -0.04 10.47 -17.25
C LEU A 143 0.78 9.86 -16.11
N ARG A 144 0.68 8.55 -15.89
CA ARG A 144 1.25 7.82 -14.75
C ARG A 144 2.75 8.00 -14.58
N GLN A 145 3.48 8.18 -15.69
CA GLN A 145 4.93 8.30 -15.70
C GLN A 145 5.42 9.74 -15.43
N GLN A 146 4.53 10.71 -15.36
CA GLN A 146 4.90 12.11 -15.16
C GLN A 146 5.25 12.40 -13.69
N LYS A 147 6.15 13.35 -13.46
CA LYS A 147 6.63 13.73 -12.13
C LYS A 147 5.49 14.18 -11.20
N PHE A 148 4.56 15.01 -11.70
CA PHE A 148 3.43 15.48 -10.90
C PHE A 148 2.51 14.33 -10.47
N ALA A 149 2.31 13.31 -11.32
CA ALA A 149 1.52 12.13 -10.96
C ALA A 149 2.16 11.35 -9.81
N SER A 150 3.49 11.16 -9.85
CA SER A 150 4.24 10.55 -8.74
C SER A 150 4.12 11.36 -7.45
N MET A 151 4.10 12.71 -7.54
CA MET A 151 3.93 13.59 -6.38
C MET A 151 2.52 13.49 -5.78
N VAL A 152 1.48 13.47 -6.63
CA VAL A 152 0.09 13.26 -6.21
C VAL A 152 -0.06 11.90 -5.52
N MET A 153 0.48 10.83 -6.12
CA MET A 153 0.43 9.49 -5.51
C MET A 153 1.13 9.44 -4.15
N SER A 154 2.22 10.20 -3.97
CA SER A 154 2.91 10.31 -2.68
C SER A 154 2.04 11.00 -1.62
N VAL A 155 1.33 12.06 -2.00
CA VAL A 155 0.41 12.78 -1.10
C VAL A 155 -0.80 11.91 -0.76
N LEU A 156 -1.39 11.23 -1.74
CA LEU A 156 -2.53 10.32 -1.52
C LEU A 156 -2.20 9.18 -0.53
N ILE A 157 -1.02 8.56 -0.65
CA ILE A 157 -0.57 7.56 0.32
C ILE A 157 -0.47 8.16 1.74
N LEU A 158 -0.07 9.43 1.87
CA LEU A 158 -0.03 10.11 3.17
C LEU A 158 -1.43 10.49 3.66
N GLU A 159 -2.35 10.88 2.77
CA GLU A 159 -3.75 11.12 3.11
C GLU A 159 -4.42 9.86 3.65
N ASP A 160 -4.17 8.69 3.04
CA ASP A 160 -4.70 7.40 3.52
C ASP A 160 -4.29 7.11 4.98
N ILE A 161 -3.05 7.46 5.35
CA ILE A 161 -2.58 7.32 6.74
C ILE A 161 -3.26 8.33 7.66
N LEU A 162 -3.33 9.59 7.21
CA LEU A 162 -4.01 10.64 7.98
C LEU A 162 -5.49 10.34 8.15
N ALA A 163 -6.14 9.71 7.15
CA ALA A 163 -7.53 9.26 7.25
C ALA A 163 -7.73 8.29 8.42
N ILE A 164 -6.82 7.33 8.57
CA ILE A 164 -6.87 6.35 9.67
C ILE A 164 -6.67 7.04 11.02
N VAL A 165 -5.68 7.93 11.11
CA VAL A 165 -5.45 8.72 12.33
C VAL A 165 -6.68 9.58 12.64
N MET A 166 -7.27 10.20 11.62
CA MET A 166 -8.45 11.03 11.74
C MET A 166 -9.68 10.23 12.17
N MET A 167 -9.91 9.03 11.64
CA MET A 167 -11.00 8.15 12.10
C MET A 167 -10.89 7.86 13.61
N VAL A 168 -9.69 7.59 14.10
CA VAL A 168 -9.49 7.33 15.53
C VAL A 168 -9.69 8.61 16.36
N MET A 169 -9.22 9.76 15.85
CA MET A 169 -9.48 11.05 16.51
C MET A 169 -10.97 11.39 16.55
N LEU A 170 -11.69 11.19 15.45
CA LEU A 170 -13.13 11.42 15.38
C LEU A 170 -13.89 10.50 16.33
N SER A 171 -13.49 9.22 16.42
CA SER A 171 -14.08 8.28 17.42
C SER A 171 -13.84 8.76 18.85
N ALA A 172 -12.65 9.29 19.15
CA ALA A 172 -12.35 9.82 20.48
C ALA A 172 -13.16 11.08 20.83
N ILE A 173 -13.33 11.97 19.84
CA ILE A 173 -14.17 13.19 20.00
C ILE A 173 -15.63 12.82 20.19
N ALA A 174 -16.13 11.82 19.47
CA ALA A 174 -17.51 11.34 19.56
C ALA A 174 -17.84 10.69 20.93
N GLY A 175 -16.86 10.00 21.54
CA GLY A 175 -17.04 9.31 22.84
C GLY A 175 -16.94 10.20 24.08
N GLY A 176 -16.61 11.49 23.96
CA GLY A 176 -16.40 12.40 25.09
C GLY A 176 -17.24 13.68 25.05
N ASN A 177 -17.86 14.02 26.18
CA ASN A 177 -18.45 15.34 26.38
C ASN A 177 -17.34 16.39 26.52
N ASN A 178 -17.04 17.15 25.44
CA ASN A 178 -16.04 18.21 25.38
C ASN A 178 -14.64 17.74 25.87
N PRO A 179 -13.87 16.99 25.08
CA PRO A 179 -12.53 16.58 25.49
C PRO A 179 -11.65 17.83 25.68
N ASP A 180 -11.12 17.99 26.89
CA ASP A 180 -10.06 18.96 27.16
C ASP A 180 -8.85 18.67 26.26
N GLY A 181 -8.08 19.70 25.88
CA GLY A 181 -6.91 19.52 25.04
C GLY A 181 -5.91 18.47 25.55
N GLU A 182 -5.86 18.27 26.86
CA GLU A 182 -5.07 17.22 27.51
C GLU A 182 -5.58 15.81 27.17
N GLN A 183 -6.90 15.60 27.16
CA GLN A 183 -7.51 14.30 26.82
C GLN A 183 -7.34 13.99 25.32
N MET A 184 -7.44 14.98 24.44
CA MET A 184 -7.14 14.83 23.02
C MET A 184 -5.67 14.43 22.79
N PHE A 185 -4.75 15.11 23.48
CA PHE A 185 -3.32 14.81 23.39
C PHE A 185 -3.02 13.41 23.93
N ALA A 186 -3.60 13.02 25.05
CA ALA A 186 -3.48 11.67 25.60
C ALA A 186 -4.02 10.58 24.64
N SER A 187 -5.13 10.86 23.94
CA SER A 187 -5.70 9.94 22.92
C SER A 187 -4.74 9.77 21.74
N VAL A 188 -4.18 10.85 21.19
CA VAL A 188 -3.19 10.79 20.11
C VAL A 188 -1.94 10.02 20.54
N LEU A 189 -1.46 10.25 21.77
CA LEU A 189 -0.32 9.49 22.31
C LEU A 189 -0.66 8.01 22.47
N ARG A 190 -1.87 7.68 22.92
CA ARG A 190 -2.34 6.29 23.05
C ARG A 190 -2.39 5.59 21.68
N ILE A 191 -2.91 6.26 20.64
CA ILE A 191 -2.92 5.75 19.27
C ILE A 191 -1.50 5.49 18.79
N GLY A 192 -0.63 6.49 18.90
CA GLY A 192 0.77 6.38 18.50
C GLY A 192 1.50 5.25 19.22
N PHE A 193 1.23 5.09 20.53
CA PHE A 193 1.78 4.02 21.33
C PHE A 193 1.36 2.62 20.83
N PHE A 194 0.05 2.37 20.66
CA PHE A 194 -0.44 1.07 20.19
C PHE A 194 -0.01 0.77 18.76
N LEU A 195 0.00 1.78 17.87
CA LEU A 195 0.47 1.63 16.51
C LEU A 195 1.93 1.16 16.50
N VAL A 196 2.79 1.84 17.24
CA VAL A 196 4.22 1.48 17.31
C VAL A 196 4.41 0.13 18.01
N LEU A 197 3.65 -0.14 19.07
CA LEU A 197 3.67 -1.44 19.77
C LEU A 197 3.35 -2.59 18.82
N TRP A 198 2.19 -2.53 18.14
CA TRP A 198 1.75 -3.58 17.22
C TRP A 198 2.70 -3.74 16.05
N PHE A 199 3.24 -2.62 15.55
CA PHE A 199 4.22 -2.64 14.48
C PHE A 199 5.50 -3.37 14.88
N ILE A 200 6.01 -3.07 16.06
CA ILE A 200 7.24 -3.68 16.55
C ILE A 200 7.04 -5.16 16.89
N VAL A 201 5.96 -5.50 17.62
CA VAL A 201 5.64 -6.89 17.94
C VAL A 201 5.38 -7.67 16.65
N GLY A 202 4.66 -7.07 15.71
CA GLY A 202 4.35 -7.67 14.40
C GLY A 202 5.60 -7.94 13.56
N ILE A 203 6.52 -6.98 13.44
CA ILE A 203 7.79 -7.17 12.71
C ILE A 203 8.65 -8.30 13.30
N PHE A 204 8.55 -8.57 14.61
CA PHE A 204 9.24 -9.69 15.22
C PHE A 204 8.47 -11.01 15.10
N ALA A 205 7.19 -11.00 15.49
CA ALA A 205 6.37 -12.21 15.61
C ALA A 205 5.97 -12.79 14.26
N ILE A 206 5.48 -11.96 13.33
CA ILE A 206 4.92 -12.43 12.06
C ILE A 206 5.97 -13.06 11.14
N PRO A 207 7.15 -12.47 10.87
CA PRO A 207 8.16 -13.13 10.05
C PRO A 207 8.70 -14.40 10.71
N LEU A 208 8.80 -14.45 12.04
CA LEU A 208 9.22 -15.64 12.77
C LEU A 208 8.19 -16.77 12.59
N PHE A 209 6.90 -16.44 12.74
CA PHE A 209 5.79 -17.37 12.53
C PHE A 209 5.78 -17.88 11.09
N LEU A 210 5.78 -16.99 10.08
CA LEU A 210 5.76 -17.37 8.67
C LEU A 210 6.97 -18.24 8.28
N ARG A 211 8.17 -17.94 8.80
CA ARG A 211 9.35 -18.79 8.59
C ARG A 211 9.20 -20.17 9.19
N SER A 212 8.61 -20.29 10.38
CA SER A 212 8.40 -21.57 11.06
C SER A 212 7.45 -22.49 10.27
N VAL A 213 6.42 -21.90 9.67
CA VAL A 213 5.39 -22.67 8.93
C VAL A 213 5.62 -22.72 7.42
N ARG A 214 6.68 -22.08 6.91
CA ARG A 214 6.95 -21.93 5.47
C ARG A 214 6.94 -23.24 4.68
N LYS A 215 7.37 -24.34 5.31
CA LYS A 215 7.40 -25.68 4.67
C LYS A 215 6.00 -26.25 4.42
N PHE A 216 4.99 -25.76 5.14
CA PHE A 216 3.60 -26.25 5.09
C PHE A 216 2.68 -25.28 4.36
N ILE A 217 3.17 -24.09 3.98
CA ILE A 217 2.38 -23.04 3.36
C ILE A 217 2.38 -23.21 1.83
N ASN A 218 1.20 -23.51 1.28
CA ASN A 218 0.86 -23.32 -0.12
C ASN A 218 0.11 -21.99 -0.32
N GLY A 219 -0.35 -21.68 -1.54
CA GLY A 219 -1.10 -20.46 -1.82
C GLY A 219 -2.39 -20.32 -1.01
N GLU A 220 -3.17 -21.39 -0.94
CA GLU A 220 -4.43 -21.44 -0.19
C GLU A 220 -4.22 -21.25 1.31
N THR A 221 -3.27 -21.97 1.90
CA THR A 221 -2.94 -21.85 3.33
C THR A 221 -2.42 -20.45 3.65
N LEU A 222 -1.62 -19.84 2.75
CA LEU A 222 -1.11 -18.48 2.93
C LEU A 222 -2.25 -17.46 2.95
N LEU A 223 -3.25 -17.61 2.07
CA LEU A 223 -4.43 -16.75 2.06
C LEU A 223 -5.20 -16.85 3.38
N ILE A 224 -5.52 -18.09 3.82
CA ILE A 224 -6.28 -18.34 5.06
C ILE A 224 -5.53 -17.78 6.28
N VAL A 225 -4.22 -18.01 6.38
CA VAL A 225 -3.39 -17.47 7.47
C VAL A 225 -3.38 -15.94 7.45
N SER A 226 -3.24 -15.32 6.28
CA SER A 226 -3.20 -13.86 6.15
C SER A 226 -4.53 -13.23 6.54
N LEU A 227 -5.66 -13.79 6.09
CA LEU A 227 -6.99 -13.33 6.47
C LEU A 227 -7.29 -13.60 7.95
N GLY A 228 -6.84 -14.74 8.48
CA GLY A 228 -6.96 -15.06 9.92
C GLY A 228 -6.18 -14.07 10.79
N LEU A 229 -4.98 -13.69 10.40
CA LEU A 229 -4.19 -12.65 11.08
C LEU A 229 -4.87 -11.28 10.97
N CYS A 230 -5.43 -10.95 9.81
CA CYS A 230 -6.20 -9.71 9.60
C CYS A 230 -7.39 -9.63 10.56
N CYS A 231 -8.27 -10.64 10.55
CA CYS A 231 -9.44 -10.69 11.42
C CYS A 231 -9.07 -10.74 12.91
N GLY A 232 -8.02 -11.50 13.27
CA GLY A 232 -7.50 -11.54 14.64
C GLY A 232 -7.04 -10.18 15.13
N MET A 233 -6.35 -9.40 14.29
CA MET A 233 -5.92 -8.05 14.63
C MET A 233 -7.08 -7.05 14.66
N ALA A 234 -8.08 -7.19 13.79
CA ALA A 234 -9.30 -6.41 13.83
C ALA A 234 -10.04 -6.59 15.17
N VAL A 235 -10.20 -7.86 15.63
CA VAL A 235 -10.79 -8.17 16.95
C VAL A 235 -9.93 -7.65 18.10
N LEU A 236 -8.60 -7.75 18.01
CA LEU A 236 -7.70 -7.22 19.03
C LEU A 236 -7.82 -5.69 19.12
N SER A 237 -7.91 -5.02 17.98
CA SER A 237 -8.08 -3.58 17.88
C SER A 237 -9.35 -3.10 18.60
N THR A 238 -10.49 -3.75 18.36
CA THR A 238 -11.76 -3.40 18.98
C THR A 238 -11.75 -3.60 20.50
N LYS A 239 -11.09 -4.66 20.99
CA LYS A 239 -10.90 -4.88 22.45
C LYS A 239 -10.10 -3.79 23.15
N VAL A 240 -9.21 -3.11 22.40
CA VAL A 240 -8.39 -2.01 22.93
C VAL A 240 -9.10 -0.65 22.78
N GLY A 241 -10.26 -0.62 22.11
CA GLY A 241 -11.09 0.57 21.90
C GLY A 241 -10.79 1.33 20.62
N PHE A 242 -10.19 0.65 19.61
CA PHE A 242 -10.02 1.17 18.25
C PHE A 242 -10.98 0.47 17.28
N SER A 243 -11.09 1.00 16.07
CA SER A 243 -11.92 0.37 15.03
C SER A 243 -11.31 -0.94 14.52
N SER A 244 -12.15 -1.89 14.08
CA SER A 244 -11.74 -3.12 13.41
C SER A 244 -10.93 -2.83 12.14
N ALA A 245 -11.33 -1.81 11.41
CA ALA A 245 -10.69 -1.28 10.22
C ALA A 245 -9.23 -0.87 10.45
N PHE A 246 -8.95 -0.17 11.55
CA PHE A 246 -7.59 0.19 11.97
C PHE A 246 -6.71 -1.03 12.24
N GLY A 247 -7.26 -2.02 12.95
CA GLY A 247 -6.55 -3.28 13.21
C GLY A 247 -6.16 -4.01 11.92
N ALA A 248 -7.09 -4.10 10.97
CA ALA A 248 -6.86 -4.71 9.67
C ALA A 248 -5.75 -4.00 8.87
N PHE A 249 -5.77 -2.67 8.81
CA PHE A 249 -4.72 -1.87 8.18
C PHE A 249 -3.34 -2.11 8.81
N VAL A 250 -3.25 -2.10 10.13
CA VAL A 250 -1.99 -2.35 10.85
C VAL A 250 -1.43 -3.73 10.52
N MET A 251 -2.29 -4.78 10.51
CA MET A 251 -1.85 -6.12 10.14
C MET A 251 -1.37 -6.18 8.68
N GLY A 252 -2.09 -5.56 7.76
CA GLY A 252 -1.67 -5.43 6.36
C GLY A 252 -0.29 -4.78 6.24
N SER A 253 -0.07 -3.67 6.96
CA SER A 253 1.21 -2.94 6.98
C SER A 253 2.37 -3.77 7.56
N ILE A 254 2.10 -4.62 8.55
CA ILE A 254 3.10 -5.55 9.10
C ILE A 254 3.46 -6.62 8.07
N LEU A 255 2.45 -7.23 7.42
CA LEU A 255 2.66 -8.23 6.39
C LEU A 255 3.34 -7.66 5.14
N ALA A 256 3.13 -6.39 4.82
CA ALA A 256 3.79 -5.68 3.73
C ALA A 256 5.33 -5.68 3.81
N GLU A 257 5.89 -5.77 5.00
CA GLU A 257 7.35 -5.81 5.23
C GLU A 257 7.91 -7.26 5.17
N THR A 258 7.06 -8.28 5.02
CA THR A 258 7.48 -9.69 4.91
C THR A 258 7.92 -10.06 3.48
N ILE A 259 8.65 -11.15 3.35
CA ILE A 259 9.12 -11.67 2.04
C ILE A 259 7.93 -12.15 1.19
N GLU A 260 6.89 -12.67 1.84
CA GLU A 260 5.68 -13.21 1.22
C GLU A 260 4.67 -12.13 0.78
N ALA A 261 4.95 -10.84 1.05
CA ALA A 261 4.04 -9.72 0.81
C ALA A 261 3.42 -9.71 -0.60
N GLU A 262 4.22 -9.88 -1.65
CA GLU A 262 3.74 -9.86 -3.04
C GLU A 262 2.80 -11.03 -3.37
N LYS A 263 3.07 -12.21 -2.79
CA LYS A 263 2.19 -13.36 -2.92
C LYS A 263 0.87 -13.12 -2.19
N ILE A 264 0.95 -12.56 -0.97
CA ILE A 264 -0.24 -12.22 -0.17
C ILE A 264 -1.10 -11.20 -0.90
N ILE A 265 -0.51 -10.14 -1.46
CA ILE A 265 -1.23 -9.12 -2.24
C ILE A 265 -2.03 -9.77 -3.38
N LYS A 266 -1.39 -10.60 -4.20
CA LYS A 266 -2.06 -11.29 -5.33
C LYS A 266 -3.18 -12.22 -4.89
N LEU A 267 -3.04 -12.89 -3.73
CA LEU A 267 -4.05 -13.82 -3.20
C LEU A 267 -5.22 -13.08 -2.54
N VAL A 268 -4.97 -11.95 -1.91
CA VAL A 268 -5.98 -11.14 -1.21
C VAL A 268 -6.77 -10.24 -2.18
N GLU A 269 -6.19 -9.85 -3.30
CA GLU A 269 -6.80 -8.95 -4.28
C GLU A 269 -8.20 -9.41 -4.76
N PRO A 270 -8.44 -10.68 -5.15
CA PRO A 270 -9.79 -11.14 -5.52
C PRO A 270 -10.79 -11.05 -4.35
N VAL A 271 -10.35 -11.36 -3.13
CA VAL A 271 -11.19 -11.27 -1.92
C VAL A 271 -11.58 -9.82 -1.65
N LYS A 272 -10.60 -8.90 -1.68
CA LYS A 272 -10.84 -7.46 -1.57
C LYS A 272 -11.83 -6.96 -2.61
N ASN A 273 -11.67 -7.37 -3.86
CA ASN A 273 -12.53 -6.92 -4.95
C ASN A 273 -13.97 -7.39 -4.78
N LEU A 274 -14.18 -8.65 -4.34
CA LEU A 274 -15.51 -9.18 -4.06
C LEU A 274 -16.19 -8.44 -2.90
N PHE A 275 -15.54 -8.36 -1.75
CA PHE A 275 -16.10 -7.69 -0.58
C PHE A 275 -16.15 -6.16 -0.74
N GLY A 276 -15.25 -5.59 -1.51
CA GLY A 276 -15.30 -4.18 -1.90
C GLY A 276 -16.54 -3.86 -2.75
N ALA A 277 -16.91 -4.75 -3.68
CA ALA A 277 -18.14 -4.58 -4.45
C ALA A 277 -19.38 -4.58 -3.56
N ILE A 278 -19.43 -5.46 -2.54
CA ILE A 278 -20.52 -5.51 -1.56
C ILE A 278 -20.54 -4.24 -0.70
N PHE A 279 -19.38 -3.79 -0.22
CA PHE A 279 -19.24 -2.55 0.56
C PHE A 279 -19.74 -1.33 -0.22
N PHE A 280 -19.22 -1.11 -1.44
CA PHE A 280 -19.67 0.03 -2.24
C PHE A 280 -21.13 -0.11 -2.69
N GLY A 281 -21.62 -1.33 -2.89
CA GLY A 281 -23.03 -1.62 -3.10
C GLY A 281 -23.86 -1.18 -1.89
N SER A 282 -23.46 -1.55 -0.67
CA SER A 282 -24.18 -1.11 0.55
C SER A 282 -24.16 0.42 0.72
N VAL A 283 -23.02 1.06 0.38
CA VAL A 283 -22.94 2.54 0.33
C VAL A 283 -24.02 3.12 -0.59
N GLY A 284 -24.19 2.52 -1.77
CA GLY A 284 -25.23 2.95 -2.73
C GLY A 284 -26.67 2.72 -2.23
N MET A 285 -26.91 1.63 -1.50
CA MET A 285 -28.24 1.33 -0.93
C MET A 285 -28.70 2.33 0.12
N LEU A 286 -27.80 2.94 0.86
CA LEU A 286 -28.10 3.96 1.86
C LEU A 286 -28.48 5.33 1.25
N VAL A 287 -28.43 5.44 -0.08
CA VAL A 287 -28.81 6.69 -0.78
C VAL A 287 -30.32 6.72 -1.00
N ASP A 288 -30.99 7.63 -0.31
CA ASP A 288 -32.43 7.92 -0.50
C ASP A 288 -32.59 9.00 -1.59
N PRO A 289 -33.31 8.72 -2.70
CA PRO A 289 -33.60 9.71 -3.75
C PRO A 289 -34.27 10.99 -3.24
N ASN A 290 -35.14 10.89 -2.22
CA ASN A 290 -35.84 12.04 -1.65
C ASN A 290 -34.86 13.00 -0.96
N ILE A 291 -33.89 12.46 -0.21
CA ILE A 291 -32.83 13.25 0.44
C ILE A 291 -31.97 13.96 -0.63
N LEU A 292 -31.69 13.33 -1.77
CA LEU A 292 -30.92 13.97 -2.83
C LEU A 292 -31.61 15.20 -3.42
N VAL A 293 -32.94 15.15 -3.54
CA VAL A 293 -33.75 16.30 -4.02
C VAL A 293 -33.82 17.40 -2.94
N GLU A 294 -34.06 17.03 -1.70
CA GLU A 294 -34.15 17.98 -0.57
C GLU A 294 -32.82 18.72 -0.35
N TYR A 295 -31.70 18.00 -0.39
CA TYR A 295 -30.37 18.55 -0.18
C TYR A 295 -29.61 18.90 -1.46
N ALA A 296 -30.31 19.10 -2.58
CA ALA A 296 -29.68 19.41 -3.89
C ALA A 296 -28.79 20.66 -3.83
N VAL A 297 -29.20 21.71 -3.09
CA VAL A 297 -28.39 22.96 -2.95
C VAL A 297 -27.14 22.71 -2.14
N PRO A 298 -27.17 22.09 -0.93
CA PRO A 298 -25.97 21.66 -0.22
C PRO A 298 -25.05 20.77 -1.06
N ILE A 299 -25.56 19.79 -1.78
CA ILE A 299 -24.79 18.91 -2.64
C ILE A 299 -24.01 19.70 -3.70
N LEU A 300 -24.70 20.62 -4.40
CA LEU A 300 -24.07 21.46 -5.42
C LEU A 300 -22.99 22.41 -4.82
N ALA A 301 -23.29 22.96 -3.65
CA ALA A 301 -22.35 23.82 -2.92
C ALA A 301 -21.10 23.03 -2.48
N LEU A 302 -21.27 21.80 -1.96
CA LEU A 302 -20.17 20.93 -1.57
C LEU A 302 -19.33 20.48 -2.77
N VAL A 303 -19.96 20.08 -3.89
CA VAL A 303 -19.27 19.76 -5.14
C VAL A 303 -18.40 20.96 -5.58
N THR A 304 -18.99 22.16 -5.62
CA THR A 304 -18.27 23.36 -6.02
C THR A 304 -17.13 23.69 -5.05
N ALA A 305 -17.38 23.55 -3.74
CA ALA A 305 -16.37 23.77 -2.71
C ALA A 305 -15.18 22.81 -2.84
N ILE A 306 -15.42 21.54 -3.17
CA ILE A 306 -14.36 20.54 -3.38
C ILE A 306 -13.56 20.86 -4.65
N LEU A 307 -14.26 21.08 -5.78
CA LEU A 307 -13.58 21.36 -7.05
C LEU A 307 -12.71 22.60 -6.96
N ILE A 308 -13.24 23.71 -6.42
CA ILE A 308 -12.50 24.96 -6.26
C ILE A 308 -11.48 24.84 -5.11
N GLY A 309 -11.87 24.24 -4.00
CA GLY A 309 -11.02 24.05 -2.84
C GLY A 309 -9.76 23.27 -3.18
N GLN A 310 -9.89 22.09 -3.79
CA GLN A 310 -8.75 21.28 -4.21
C GLN A 310 -7.93 21.97 -5.31
N ALA A 311 -8.58 22.61 -6.29
CA ALA A 311 -7.87 23.33 -7.33
C ALA A 311 -7.03 24.50 -6.77
N THR A 312 -7.49 25.18 -5.72
CA THR A 312 -6.83 26.36 -5.13
C THR A 312 -5.97 26.00 -3.91
N LEU A 313 -6.59 25.45 -2.86
CA LEU A 313 -5.92 25.07 -1.61
C LEU A 313 -4.97 23.89 -1.82
N GLY A 314 -5.35 22.94 -2.68
CA GLY A 314 -4.49 21.84 -3.10
C GLY A 314 -3.24 22.37 -3.83
N THR A 315 -3.43 23.26 -4.82
CA THR A 315 -2.31 23.92 -5.50
C THR A 315 -1.41 24.65 -4.50
N PHE A 316 -1.98 25.41 -3.57
CA PHE A 316 -1.24 26.10 -2.53
C PHE A 316 -0.44 25.14 -1.64
N GLY A 317 -1.03 24.01 -1.24
CA GLY A 317 -0.35 22.96 -0.46
C GLY A 317 0.88 22.40 -1.19
N PHE A 318 0.76 22.09 -2.49
CA PHE A 318 1.89 21.61 -3.28
C PHE A 318 2.97 22.69 -3.50
N MET A 319 2.59 23.94 -3.63
CA MET A 319 3.55 25.05 -3.70
C MET A 319 4.33 25.21 -2.38
N LEU A 320 3.65 25.13 -1.24
CA LEU A 320 4.32 25.12 0.07
C LEU A 320 5.21 23.87 0.24
N GLY A 321 4.88 22.77 -0.41
CA GLY A 321 5.71 21.60 -0.54
C GLY A 321 6.99 21.83 -1.35
N GLY A 322 7.07 22.89 -2.16
CA GLY A 322 8.24 23.22 -2.98
C GLY A 322 8.09 22.87 -4.46
N GLU A 323 6.87 22.56 -4.94
CA GLU A 323 6.62 22.33 -6.36
C GLU A 323 6.39 23.66 -7.10
N SER A 324 6.80 23.72 -8.40
CA SER A 324 6.53 24.89 -9.24
C SER A 324 5.03 25.09 -9.44
N LEU A 325 4.60 26.33 -9.69
CA LEU A 325 3.18 26.66 -9.88
C LEU A 325 2.50 25.78 -10.92
N LYS A 326 3.15 25.49 -12.06
CA LYS A 326 2.64 24.61 -13.11
C LYS A 326 2.43 23.18 -12.61
N SER A 327 3.41 22.62 -11.89
CA SER A 327 3.34 21.29 -11.30
C SER A 327 2.29 21.24 -10.18
N ALA A 328 2.27 22.25 -9.31
CA ALA A 328 1.34 22.36 -8.20
C ALA A 328 -0.13 22.45 -8.66
N MET A 329 -0.43 23.21 -9.72
CA MET A 329 -1.77 23.26 -10.31
C MET A 329 -2.19 21.92 -10.89
N ARG A 330 -1.29 21.23 -11.60
CA ARG A 330 -1.59 19.88 -12.09
C ARG A 330 -1.90 18.91 -10.93
N CYS A 331 -1.15 19.00 -9.85
CA CYS A 331 -1.39 18.17 -8.65
C CYS A 331 -2.73 18.51 -7.99
N GLY A 332 -3.00 19.78 -7.66
CA GLY A 332 -4.23 20.19 -6.97
C GLY A 332 -5.50 19.89 -7.75
N PHE A 333 -5.50 20.17 -9.07
CA PHE A 333 -6.63 19.85 -9.94
C PHE A 333 -6.88 18.33 -10.05
N SER A 334 -5.82 17.51 -9.95
CA SER A 334 -5.95 16.06 -10.01
C SER A 334 -6.59 15.46 -8.76
N MET A 335 -6.54 16.16 -7.63
CA MET A 335 -7.09 15.71 -6.35
C MET A 335 -8.52 16.18 -6.08
N ALA A 336 -9.18 16.83 -7.05
CA ALA A 336 -10.48 17.49 -6.90
C ALA A 336 -11.66 16.48 -6.87
N GLN A 337 -11.65 15.58 -5.89
CA GLN A 337 -12.70 14.58 -5.68
C GLN A 337 -12.68 14.03 -4.25
N ILE A 338 -13.78 13.39 -3.82
CA ILE A 338 -13.88 12.71 -2.52
C ILE A 338 -13.57 11.21 -2.70
N GLY A 339 -12.77 10.65 -1.78
CA GLY A 339 -12.37 9.26 -1.76
C GLY A 339 -13.25 8.32 -0.95
N GLU A 340 -12.91 7.04 -1.00
CA GLU A 340 -13.57 5.95 -0.28
C GLU A 340 -13.50 6.10 1.25
N PHE A 341 -12.47 6.72 1.79
CA PHE A 341 -12.37 6.99 3.22
C PHE A 341 -13.48 7.88 3.75
N SER A 342 -14.05 8.74 2.92
CA SER A 342 -15.18 9.58 3.29
C SER A 342 -16.41 8.74 3.66
N PHE A 343 -16.66 7.64 2.94
CA PHE A 343 -17.75 6.70 3.25
C PHE A 343 -17.49 5.96 4.56
N ILE A 344 -16.23 5.57 4.80
CA ILE A 344 -15.83 4.89 6.03
C ILE A 344 -15.97 5.83 7.23
N ILE A 345 -15.58 7.09 7.08
CA ILE A 345 -15.76 8.13 8.10
C ILE A 345 -17.25 8.39 8.35
N ALA A 346 -18.07 8.43 7.30
CA ALA A 346 -19.50 8.61 7.40
C ALA A 346 -20.18 7.43 8.10
N SER A 347 -19.83 6.20 7.71
CA SER A 347 -20.31 4.97 8.38
C SER A 347 -19.92 4.93 9.85
N LEU A 348 -18.68 5.32 10.16
CA LEU A 348 -18.22 5.45 11.55
C LEU A 348 -19.08 6.45 12.34
N GLY A 349 -19.35 7.63 11.79
CA GLY A 349 -20.17 8.64 12.43
C GLY A 349 -21.61 8.18 12.68
N LEU A 350 -22.20 7.46 11.73
CA LEU A 350 -23.51 6.83 11.89
C LEU A 350 -23.51 5.74 12.96
N SER A 351 -22.53 4.85 12.96
CA SER A 351 -22.42 3.76 13.95
C SER A 351 -22.21 4.27 15.37
N LEU A 352 -21.58 5.44 15.52
CA LEU A 352 -21.42 6.12 16.80
C LEU A 352 -22.66 6.97 17.20
N GLY A 353 -23.63 7.14 16.28
CA GLY A 353 -24.84 7.93 16.51
C GLY A 353 -24.58 9.43 16.69
N VAL A 354 -23.47 9.96 16.15
CA VAL A 354 -23.04 11.37 16.37
C VAL A 354 -23.25 12.28 15.18
N ILE A 355 -23.56 11.72 14.01
CA ILE A 355 -23.91 12.48 12.82
C ILE A 355 -25.35 12.24 12.41
N SER A 356 -25.91 13.20 11.70
CA SER A 356 -27.28 13.15 11.17
C SER A 356 -27.38 12.20 9.97
N ASN A 357 -28.50 11.49 9.84
CA ASN A 357 -28.71 10.47 8.79
C ASN A 357 -28.63 11.03 7.35
N PHE A 358 -28.95 12.33 7.15
CA PHE A 358 -28.88 12.96 5.82
C PHE A 358 -27.45 13.12 5.32
N LEU A 359 -26.47 13.20 6.22
CA LEU A 359 -25.08 13.55 5.84
C LEU A 359 -24.44 12.45 4.98
N TYR A 360 -24.76 11.19 5.27
CA TYR A 360 -24.20 10.05 4.53
C TYR A 360 -24.62 10.05 3.05
N PRO A 361 -25.96 10.08 2.71
CA PRO A 361 -26.41 10.19 1.32
C PRO A 361 -25.86 11.41 0.58
N VAL A 362 -25.77 12.56 1.25
CA VAL A 362 -25.24 13.80 0.68
C VAL A 362 -23.77 13.59 0.27
N VAL A 363 -22.93 13.04 1.14
CA VAL A 363 -21.50 12.81 0.84
C VAL A 363 -21.32 11.78 -0.27
N VAL A 364 -22.16 10.73 -0.30
CA VAL A 364 -22.14 9.76 -1.40
C VAL A 364 -22.45 10.43 -2.74
N ALA A 365 -23.49 11.25 -2.81
CA ALA A 365 -23.86 11.98 -4.02
C ALA A 365 -22.72 12.92 -4.48
N VAL A 366 -22.14 13.68 -3.55
CA VAL A 366 -21.00 14.56 -3.83
C VAL A 366 -19.81 13.78 -4.36
N SER A 367 -19.51 12.61 -3.78
CA SER A 367 -18.42 11.75 -4.21
C SER A 367 -18.64 11.21 -5.63
N VAL A 368 -19.84 10.73 -5.94
CA VAL A 368 -20.21 10.25 -7.30
C VAL A 368 -20.00 11.36 -8.33
N ILE A 369 -20.52 12.56 -8.06
CA ILE A 369 -20.42 13.70 -8.98
C ILE A 369 -18.95 14.13 -9.15
N THR A 370 -18.21 14.28 -8.08
CA THR A 370 -16.80 14.71 -8.15
C THR A 370 -15.89 13.67 -8.80
N THR A 371 -16.18 12.38 -8.59
CA THR A 371 -15.48 11.29 -9.27
C THR A 371 -15.71 11.31 -10.78
N PHE A 372 -16.95 11.53 -11.21
CA PHE A 372 -17.27 11.66 -12.63
C PHE A 372 -16.56 12.87 -13.26
N LEU A 373 -16.39 13.96 -12.50
CA LEU A 373 -15.72 15.17 -12.97
C LEU A 373 -14.18 15.10 -12.94
N THR A 374 -13.59 14.12 -12.27
CA THR A 374 -12.13 13.98 -12.08
C THR A 374 -11.32 14.06 -13.39
N PRO A 375 -11.64 13.30 -14.47
CA PRO A 375 -10.86 13.38 -15.71
C PRO A 375 -10.92 14.75 -16.37
N TYR A 376 -12.03 15.48 -16.22
CA TYR A 376 -12.20 16.84 -16.73
C TYR A 376 -11.37 17.84 -15.94
N MET A 377 -11.33 17.70 -14.60
CA MET A 377 -10.51 18.54 -13.73
C MET A 377 -9.01 18.34 -14.03
N ILE A 378 -8.54 17.10 -14.22
CA ILE A 378 -7.16 16.83 -14.61
C ILE A 378 -6.80 17.55 -15.93
N ARG A 379 -7.68 17.49 -16.92
CA ARG A 379 -7.48 18.18 -18.22
C ARG A 379 -7.54 19.68 -18.10
N LEU A 380 -8.37 20.22 -17.20
CA LEU A 380 -8.55 21.66 -17.01
C LEU A 380 -7.32 22.33 -16.36
N ALA A 381 -6.45 21.57 -15.70
CA ALA A 381 -5.25 22.11 -15.05
C ALA A 381 -4.32 22.89 -16.00
N GLN A 382 -4.08 22.37 -17.19
CA GLN A 382 -3.17 22.98 -18.16
C GLN A 382 -3.74 24.27 -18.78
N PRO A 383 -5.00 24.32 -19.28
CA PRO A 383 -5.62 25.57 -19.72
C PRO A 383 -5.70 26.63 -18.63
N SER A 384 -6.02 26.22 -17.40
CA SER A 384 -6.08 27.15 -16.25
C SER A 384 -4.73 27.79 -15.96
N TYR A 385 -3.64 27.00 -16.02
CA TYR A 385 -2.28 27.53 -15.88
C TYR A 385 -1.96 28.54 -16.99
N GLN A 386 -2.25 28.22 -18.26
CA GLN A 386 -1.99 29.12 -19.40
C GLN A 386 -2.81 30.40 -19.30
N LEU A 387 -4.06 30.34 -18.87
CA LEU A 387 -4.89 31.54 -18.63
C LEU A 387 -4.29 32.42 -17.53
N MET A 388 -3.82 31.82 -16.45
CA MET A 388 -3.20 32.51 -15.33
C MET A 388 -1.87 33.15 -15.75
N GLU A 389 -1.05 32.42 -16.52
CA GLU A 389 0.23 32.91 -17.06
C GLU A 389 0.05 34.13 -17.99
N LYS A 390 -1.04 34.15 -18.78
CA LYS A 390 -1.38 35.23 -19.68
C LYS A 390 -1.85 36.52 -18.96
N HIS A 391 -2.55 36.39 -17.83
CA HIS A 391 -3.17 37.52 -17.13
C HIS A 391 -2.35 38.05 -15.94
N LEU A 392 -1.46 37.23 -15.36
CA LEU A 392 -0.62 37.64 -14.24
C LEU A 392 0.70 38.23 -14.71
N PRO A 393 1.17 39.31 -14.07
CA PRO A 393 2.49 39.87 -14.37
C PRO A 393 3.58 38.82 -14.14
N SER A 394 4.54 38.72 -15.06
CA SER A 394 5.66 37.77 -14.98
C SER A 394 6.46 37.86 -13.67
N LYS A 395 6.51 39.06 -13.07
CA LYS A 395 7.12 39.31 -11.75
C LYS A 395 6.42 38.51 -10.64
N PHE A 396 5.09 38.42 -10.68
CA PHE A 396 4.30 37.71 -9.66
C PHE A 396 4.47 36.17 -9.80
N ILE A 397 4.47 35.67 -11.02
CA ILE A 397 4.74 34.26 -11.31
C ILE A 397 6.15 33.86 -10.88
N ASN A 398 7.14 34.72 -11.13
CA ASN A 398 8.51 34.51 -10.70
C ASN A 398 8.64 34.53 -9.16
N ILE A 399 7.91 35.40 -8.46
CA ILE A 399 7.87 35.43 -7.00
C ILE A 399 7.26 34.12 -6.47
N LEU A 400 6.13 33.67 -7.03
CA LEU A 400 5.48 32.41 -6.66
C LEU A 400 6.42 31.21 -6.89
N ASN A 401 7.09 31.14 -8.04
CA ASN A 401 8.06 30.09 -8.33
C ASN A 401 9.32 30.19 -7.45
N HIS A 402 9.76 31.39 -7.13
CA HIS A 402 10.90 31.61 -6.21
C HIS A 402 10.55 31.20 -4.77
N PHE A 403 9.32 31.45 -4.33
CA PHE A 403 8.82 31.00 -3.03
C PHE A 403 8.78 29.46 -2.94
N ALA A 404 8.38 28.81 -4.03
CA ALA A 404 8.37 27.36 -4.15
C ALA A 404 9.79 26.77 -4.21
N MET A 405 10.72 27.41 -4.94
CA MET A 405 12.10 26.94 -5.15
C MET A 405 13.09 27.36 -4.05
N SER A 406 12.73 28.27 -3.14
CA SER A 406 13.65 28.85 -2.13
C SER A 406 13.98 27.93 -0.96
N ARG A 407 13.74 26.63 -1.06
CA ARG A 407 14.35 25.68 -0.12
C ARG A 407 15.73 25.30 -0.62
N PRO A 408 16.81 25.75 0.04
CA PRO A 408 18.13 25.29 -0.31
C PRO A 408 18.12 23.75 -0.15
N SER A 409 18.44 23.04 -1.20
CA SER A 409 18.90 21.66 -1.16
C SER A 409 20.25 21.65 -0.44
N THR A 410 20.23 21.96 0.86
CA THR A 410 21.44 22.02 1.66
C THR A 410 21.89 20.58 1.93
N GLN A 411 22.63 20.07 0.99
CA GLN A 411 23.40 18.83 1.11
C GLN A 411 24.51 18.91 2.17
N GLN A 412 24.62 20.04 2.85
CA GLN A 412 25.47 20.22 4.02
C GLN A 412 24.63 20.13 5.31
N GLN A 413 24.02 18.95 5.55
CA GLN A 413 23.52 18.65 6.88
C GLN A 413 24.71 18.68 7.82
N SER A 414 24.73 19.63 8.75
CA SER A 414 25.79 19.68 9.77
C SER A 414 25.87 18.30 10.43
N LYS A 415 27.06 17.76 10.60
CA LYS A 415 27.34 16.45 11.22
C LYS A 415 26.61 16.29 12.55
N TRP A 416 26.45 17.40 13.28
CA TRP A 416 25.67 17.48 14.50
C TRP A 416 24.18 17.19 14.29
N LYS A 417 23.55 17.80 13.30
CA LYS A 417 22.11 17.61 13.01
C LYS A 417 21.81 16.16 12.63
N SER A 418 22.68 15.52 11.85
CA SER A 418 22.56 14.11 11.47
C SER A 418 22.70 13.19 12.70
N LEU A 419 23.72 13.42 13.57
CA LEU A 419 23.95 12.62 14.76
C LEU A 419 22.81 12.76 15.77
N ILE A 420 22.40 13.99 16.10
CA ILE A 420 21.31 14.25 17.05
C ILE A 420 20.00 13.64 16.55
N ARG A 421 19.63 13.85 15.28
CA ARG A 421 18.43 13.27 14.69
C ARG A 421 18.41 11.74 14.83
N GLN A 422 19.50 11.07 14.52
CA GLN A 422 19.60 9.61 14.64
C GLN A 422 19.55 9.16 16.10
N MET A 423 20.19 9.91 17.03
CA MET A 423 20.14 9.62 18.46
C MET A 423 18.73 9.76 19.01
N VAL A 424 18.01 10.84 18.66
CA VAL A 424 16.62 11.07 19.09
C VAL A 424 15.69 9.97 18.56
N ILE A 425 15.76 9.66 17.26
CA ILE A 425 14.92 8.60 16.65
C ILE A 425 15.16 7.26 17.37
N ASN A 426 16.42 6.88 17.61
CA ASN A 426 16.73 5.65 18.31
C ASN A 426 16.24 5.66 19.76
N THR A 427 16.45 6.77 20.49
CA THR A 427 16.01 6.89 21.88
C THR A 427 14.48 6.76 21.97
N VAL A 428 13.74 7.48 21.13
CA VAL A 428 12.27 7.40 21.07
C VAL A 428 11.81 5.99 20.74
N ALA A 429 12.36 5.37 19.70
CA ALA A 429 11.98 4.01 19.29
C ALA A 429 12.19 2.98 20.41
N TYR A 430 13.36 2.98 21.07
CA TYR A 430 13.62 2.03 22.15
C TYR A 430 12.88 2.39 23.46
N SER A 431 12.56 3.66 23.71
CA SER A 431 11.69 4.06 24.80
C SER A 431 10.26 3.53 24.63
N ILE A 432 9.71 3.62 23.43
CA ILE A 432 8.39 3.09 23.10
C ILE A 432 8.38 1.55 23.25
N LEU A 433 9.44 0.87 22.78
CA LEU A 433 9.62 -0.58 23.00
C LEU A 433 9.63 -0.96 24.47
N SER A 434 10.38 -0.20 25.28
CA SER A 434 10.46 -0.44 26.71
C SER A 434 9.12 -0.24 27.39
N ALA A 435 8.42 0.85 27.07
CA ALA A 435 7.08 1.16 27.59
C ALA A 435 6.06 0.06 27.19
N ALA A 436 6.11 -0.38 25.94
CA ALA A 436 5.27 -1.46 25.42
C ALA A 436 5.50 -2.79 26.16
N ALA A 437 6.76 -3.17 26.35
CA ALA A 437 7.11 -4.38 27.09
C ALA A 437 6.63 -4.31 28.55
N ILE A 438 6.77 -3.16 29.20
CA ILE A 438 6.27 -2.93 30.56
C ILE A 438 4.74 -3.05 30.59
N ALA A 439 4.05 -2.38 29.69
CA ALA A 439 2.57 -2.44 29.62
C ALA A 439 2.08 -3.89 29.41
N MET A 440 2.71 -4.64 28.49
CA MET A 440 2.39 -6.04 28.26
C MET A 440 2.59 -6.90 29.52
N MET A 441 3.70 -6.73 30.21
CA MET A 441 3.98 -7.48 31.43
C MET A 441 2.98 -7.15 32.57
N PHE A 442 2.63 -5.88 32.71
CA PHE A 442 1.71 -5.46 33.76
C PHE A 442 0.25 -5.80 33.48
N THR A 443 -0.15 -5.81 32.20
CA THR A 443 -1.53 -6.14 31.80
C THR A 443 -1.81 -7.65 31.79
N PHE A 444 -0.84 -8.46 31.37
CA PHE A 444 -1.06 -9.91 31.19
C PHE A 444 -0.34 -10.76 32.23
N VAL A 445 0.94 -10.49 32.48
CA VAL A 445 1.75 -11.37 33.34
C VAL A 445 1.50 -11.11 34.83
N LEU A 446 1.35 -9.85 35.23
CA LEU A 446 1.11 -9.49 36.61
C LEU A 446 -0.21 -10.08 37.17
N PRO A 447 -1.36 -9.97 36.49
CA PRO A 447 -2.60 -10.62 36.94
C PRO A 447 -2.48 -12.15 36.97
N LEU A 448 -1.82 -12.75 35.96
CA LEU A 448 -1.59 -14.17 35.90
C LEU A 448 -0.75 -14.65 37.13
N MET A 449 0.34 -13.96 37.44
CA MET A 449 1.17 -14.29 38.59
C MET A 449 0.46 -14.11 39.92
N ARG A 450 -0.39 -13.07 40.06
CA ARG A 450 -1.22 -12.87 41.26
C ARG A 450 -2.28 -13.94 41.40
N ASN A 451 -2.88 -14.42 40.31
CA ASN A 451 -3.85 -15.52 40.34
C ASN A 451 -3.21 -16.86 40.65
N MET A 452 -1.95 -17.08 40.24
CA MET A 452 -1.20 -18.33 40.54
C MET A 452 -0.71 -18.37 42.01
N LEU A 453 -0.56 -17.22 42.65
CA LEU A 453 -0.11 -17.08 44.03
C LEU A 453 -1.21 -16.41 44.87
N PRO A 454 -2.32 -17.10 45.19
CA PRO A 454 -3.43 -16.52 45.93
C PRO A 454 -3.04 -16.41 47.43
N GLY A 455 -2.94 -15.20 47.95
CA GLY A 455 -2.62 -14.92 49.32
C GLY A 455 -1.97 -13.54 49.48
N TRP A 456 -2.49 -12.73 50.41
CA TRP A 456 -2.04 -11.33 50.58
C TRP A 456 -0.50 -11.22 50.76
N ASN A 457 0.11 -12.16 51.47
CA ASN A 457 1.57 -12.20 51.68
C ASN A 457 2.34 -12.71 50.43
N LEU A 458 1.70 -13.48 49.54
CA LEU A 458 2.29 -14.01 48.32
C LEU A 458 2.23 -13.03 47.15
N HIS A 459 1.38 -12.01 47.21
CA HIS A 459 1.33 -10.96 46.18
C HIS A 459 2.65 -10.18 46.05
N TRP A 460 3.43 -10.06 47.15
CA TRP A 460 4.74 -9.45 47.04
C TRP A 460 5.72 -10.24 46.17
N TYR A 461 5.71 -11.59 46.28
CA TYR A 461 6.50 -12.45 45.40
C TYR A 461 6.04 -12.36 43.96
N ALA A 462 4.77 -12.33 43.68
CA ALA A 462 4.22 -12.14 42.33
C ALA A 462 4.69 -10.82 41.72
N ASN A 463 4.64 -9.73 42.48
CA ASN A 463 5.15 -8.41 42.08
C ASN A 463 6.66 -8.44 41.82
N ALA A 464 7.46 -9.05 42.74
CA ALA A 464 8.92 -9.14 42.62
C ALA A 464 9.33 -9.97 41.37
N ILE A 465 8.69 -11.12 41.14
CA ILE A 465 8.95 -11.98 39.98
C ILE A 465 8.62 -11.23 38.70
N THR A 466 7.43 -10.61 38.62
CA THR A 466 7.01 -9.82 37.47
C THR A 466 7.97 -8.64 37.23
N GLY A 467 8.39 -7.94 38.27
CA GLY A 467 9.34 -6.84 38.15
C GLY A 467 10.70 -7.29 37.61
N LEU A 468 11.23 -8.40 38.15
CA LEU A 468 12.48 -8.98 37.66
C LEU A 468 12.42 -9.42 36.21
N LEU A 469 11.35 -10.12 35.84
CA LEU A 469 11.10 -10.55 34.43
C LEU A 469 10.98 -9.35 33.49
N THR A 470 10.26 -8.30 33.92
CA THR A 470 10.11 -7.05 33.15
C THR A 470 11.48 -6.38 32.95
N ILE A 471 12.27 -6.23 33.99
CA ILE A 471 13.61 -5.62 33.89
C ILE A 471 14.54 -6.44 32.99
N VAL A 472 14.51 -7.76 33.07
CA VAL A 472 15.28 -8.64 32.18
C VAL A 472 14.84 -8.50 30.73
N LEU A 473 13.53 -8.41 30.48
CA LEU A 473 12.96 -8.26 29.14
C LEU A 473 13.34 -6.92 28.50
N ILE A 474 13.26 -5.81 29.25
CA ILE A 474 13.56 -4.47 28.72
C ILE A 474 15.06 -4.13 28.71
N SER A 475 15.91 -4.93 29.37
CA SER A 475 17.33 -4.67 29.51
C SER A 475 18.06 -4.43 28.19
N PRO A 476 17.81 -5.16 27.07
CA PRO A 476 18.44 -4.88 25.80
C PRO A 476 18.04 -3.52 25.21
N PHE A 477 16.79 -3.12 25.43
CA PHE A 477 16.26 -1.84 24.92
C PHE A 477 16.83 -0.67 25.72
N LEU A 478 16.85 -0.74 27.06
CA LEU A 478 17.45 0.28 27.92
C LEU A 478 18.94 0.47 27.60
N ARG A 479 19.65 -0.63 27.37
CA ARG A 479 21.04 -0.53 26.93
C ARG A 479 21.19 0.16 25.59
N ALA A 480 20.28 -0.16 24.63
CA ALA A 480 20.28 0.48 23.32
C ALA A 480 20.00 2.00 23.42
N ILE A 481 19.09 2.43 24.31
CA ILE A 481 18.84 3.84 24.59
C ILE A 481 20.14 4.55 24.97
N VAL A 482 20.91 4.02 25.90
CA VAL A 482 22.10 4.67 26.46
C VAL A 482 23.32 4.59 25.52
N MET A 483 23.59 3.40 24.94
CA MET A 483 24.87 3.10 24.29
C MET A 483 24.87 3.21 22.77
N LYS A 484 23.70 3.19 22.11
CA LYS A 484 23.65 3.21 20.65
C LYS A 484 24.15 4.55 20.10
N LYS A 485 25.00 4.50 19.07
CA LYS A 485 25.63 5.66 18.42
C LYS A 485 26.73 6.38 19.20
N ASN A 486 27.04 6.01 20.44
CA ASN A 486 28.17 6.61 21.19
C ASN A 486 29.55 6.27 20.57
N HIS A 487 29.61 5.31 19.63
CA HIS A 487 30.83 4.89 18.94
C HIS A 487 30.68 4.95 17.43
N SER A 488 29.69 5.71 16.93
CA SER A 488 29.52 5.93 15.49
C SER A 488 30.69 6.75 14.91
N PRO A 489 31.00 6.61 13.62
CA PRO A 489 32.07 7.38 13.02
C PRO A 489 31.84 8.89 13.12
N GLU A 490 30.57 9.35 13.07
CA GLU A 490 30.19 10.75 13.24
C GLU A 490 30.47 11.23 14.66
N TRP A 491 30.15 10.41 15.68
CA TRP A 491 30.40 10.71 17.09
C TRP A 491 31.90 10.82 17.37
N LYS A 492 32.70 9.87 16.86
CA LYS A 492 34.17 9.88 17.02
C LYS A 492 34.80 11.10 16.35
N ARG A 493 34.35 11.47 15.17
CA ARG A 493 34.83 12.66 14.46
C ARG A 493 34.55 13.93 15.26
N LEU A 494 33.31 14.12 15.75
CA LEU A 494 32.97 15.30 16.57
C LEU A 494 33.71 15.33 17.90
N TRP A 495 34.03 14.18 18.51
CA TRP A 495 34.80 14.07 19.73
C TRP A 495 36.25 14.53 19.55
N VAL A 496 36.84 14.22 18.41
CA VAL A 496 38.23 14.57 18.09
C VAL A 496 38.35 15.99 17.52
N GLU A 497 37.33 16.49 16.81
CA GLU A 497 37.35 17.77 16.08
C GLU A 497 37.48 18.99 17.01
N SER A 498 36.89 18.95 18.22
CA SER A 498 37.00 20.01 19.21
C SER A 498 36.72 19.52 20.62
N SER A 499 37.48 20.02 21.60
CA SER A 499 37.25 19.75 23.02
C SER A 499 35.89 20.33 23.52
N ILE A 500 35.42 21.41 22.94
CA ILE A 500 34.13 22.05 23.25
C ILE A 500 32.94 21.11 22.91
N ASN A 501 33.07 20.27 21.89
CA ASN A 501 32.04 19.31 21.49
C ASN A 501 31.84 18.16 22.50
N ARG A 502 32.78 17.94 23.39
CA ARG A 502 32.73 16.81 24.37
C ARG A 502 31.64 17.01 25.41
N ILE A 503 31.42 18.26 25.90
CA ILE A 503 30.38 18.55 26.89
C ILE A 503 28.96 18.28 26.34
N PRO A 504 28.54 18.81 25.19
CA PRO A 504 27.25 18.49 24.62
C PRO A 504 27.08 16.99 24.30
N LEU A 505 28.13 16.29 23.86
CA LEU A 505 28.08 14.86 23.59
C LEU A 505 27.87 14.05 24.91
N LEU A 506 28.56 14.41 25.99
CA LEU A 506 28.35 13.79 27.31
C LEU A 506 26.94 14.09 27.86
N PHE A 507 26.45 15.30 27.64
CA PHE A 507 25.09 15.69 28.03
C PHE A 507 24.02 14.82 27.30
N THR A 508 24.19 14.49 26.03
CA THR A 508 23.28 13.58 25.33
C THR A 508 23.27 12.17 25.92
N ILE A 509 24.41 11.68 26.42
CA ILE A 509 24.52 10.39 27.12
C ILE A 509 23.82 10.47 28.47
N PHE A 510 24.01 11.56 29.21
CA PHE A 510 23.38 11.79 30.50
C PHE A 510 21.85 11.81 30.40
N VAL A 511 21.29 12.56 29.45
CA VAL A 511 19.83 12.59 29.21
C VAL A 511 19.29 11.19 28.95
N ARG A 512 19.92 10.40 28.08
CA ARG A 512 19.50 9.03 27.76
C ARG A 512 19.65 8.09 28.99
N TYR A 513 20.63 8.30 29.83
CA TYR A 513 20.77 7.58 31.09
C TYR A 513 19.61 7.88 32.05
N VAL A 514 19.25 9.17 32.18
CA VAL A 514 18.08 9.60 32.97
C VAL A 514 16.77 8.96 32.47
N ILE A 515 16.56 8.90 31.13
CA ILE A 515 15.41 8.22 30.55
C ILE A 515 15.37 6.73 30.92
N ALA A 516 16.51 6.04 30.81
CA ALA A 516 16.59 4.61 31.18
C ALA A 516 16.33 4.38 32.68
N LEU A 517 16.83 5.28 33.52
CA LEU A 517 16.59 5.25 34.96
C LEU A 517 15.11 5.49 35.29
N GLY A 518 14.46 6.39 34.57
CA GLY A 518 13.01 6.67 34.67
C GLY A 518 12.14 5.44 34.44
N PHE A 519 12.47 4.60 33.46
CA PHE A 519 11.75 3.34 33.23
C PHE A 519 11.89 2.35 34.38
N ILE A 520 13.07 2.21 34.94
CA ILE A 520 13.30 1.32 36.09
C ILE A 520 12.62 1.87 37.34
N PHE A 521 12.69 3.19 37.54
CA PHE A 521 11.96 3.85 38.62
C PHE A 521 10.46 3.61 38.55
N TYR A 522 9.88 3.75 37.32
CA TYR A 522 8.46 3.48 37.08
C TYR A 522 8.07 2.04 37.44
N ILE A 523 8.86 1.05 37.03
CA ILE A 523 8.61 -0.37 37.34
C ILE A 523 8.63 -0.61 38.84
N ILE A 524 9.65 -0.11 39.52
CA ILE A 524 9.83 -0.31 40.96
C ILE A 524 8.70 0.39 41.73
N ASN A 525 8.38 1.64 41.37
CA ASN A 525 7.29 2.42 42.00
C ASN A 525 5.92 1.77 41.83
N TYR A 526 5.63 1.19 40.67
CA TYR A 526 4.36 0.52 40.42
C TYR A 526 4.18 -0.78 41.20
N LEU A 527 5.28 -1.54 41.37
CA LEU A 527 5.25 -2.89 41.99
C LEU A 527 5.56 -2.89 43.49
N SER A 528 6.20 -1.86 44.01
CA SER A 528 6.64 -1.78 45.39
C SER A 528 6.45 -0.39 45.98
N ARG A 529 6.27 -0.34 47.31
CA ARG A 529 6.12 0.92 48.08
C ARG A 529 7.42 1.30 48.81
N PHE A 530 8.52 1.37 48.08
CA PHE A 530 9.80 1.83 48.66
C PHE A 530 9.90 3.37 48.71
N THR A 531 10.80 3.89 49.52
CA THR A 531 11.13 5.32 49.51
C THR A 531 11.79 5.73 48.20
N ASN A 532 11.47 6.93 47.68
CA ASN A 532 11.94 7.40 46.37
C ASN A 532 13.49 7.40 46.26
N ALA A 533 14.20 7.74 47.31
CA ALA A 533 15.67 7.74 47.31
C ALA A 533 16.25 6.34 47.11
N LEU A 534 15.71 5.33 47.78
CA LEU A 534 16.16 3.94 47.67
C LEU A 534 15.84 3.36 46.29
N MET A 535 14.69 3.71 45.70
CA MET A 535 14.33 3.33 44.33
C MET A 535 15.32 3.88 43.31
N VAL A 536 15.72 5.15 43.41
CA VAL A 536 16.70 5.77 42.51
C VAL A 536 18.06 5.09 42.63
N CYS A 537 18.53 4.79 43.88
CA CYS A 537 19.79 4.06 44.08
C CYS A 537 19.76 2.66 43.48
N ILE A 538 18.71 1.87 43.74
CA ILE A 538 18.55 0.53 43.15
C ILE A 538 18.48 0.63 41.61
N GLY A 539 17.71 1.55 41.08
CA GLY A 539 17.58 1.79 39.62
C GLY A 539 18.95 2.12 38.99
N ALA A 540 19.73 3.01 39.61
CA ALA A 540 21.06 3.38 39.12
C ALA A 540 22.02 2.18 39.11
N VAL A 541 22.03 1.35 40.15
CA VAL A 541 22.84 0.13 40.22
C VAL A 541 22.42 -0.87 39.15
N ILE A 542 21.12 -1.09 38.94
CA ILE A 542 20.61 -1.98 37.90
C ILE A 542 21.07 -1.50 36.51
N VAL A 543 20.91 -0.20 36.18
CA VAL A 543 21.36 0.34 34.88
C VAL A 543 22.86 0.13 34.68
N LEU A 544 23.68 0.40 35.71
CA LEU A 544 25.13 0.19 35.64
C LEU A 544 25.50 -1.27 35.39
N LEU A 545 24.86 -2.21 36.10
CA LEU A 545 25.04 -3.66 35.88
C LEU A 545 24.65 -4.09 34.47
N MET A 546 23.51 -3.55 33.93
CA MET A 546 23.09 -3.81 32.59
C MET A 546 24.08 -3.29 31.52
N LEU A 547 24.65 -2.10 31.73
CA LEU A 547 25.65 -1.52 30.83
C LEU A 547 26.96 -2.32 30.82
N GLY A 548 27.38 -2.85 31.99
CA GLY A 548 28.58 -3.67 32.13
C GLY A 548 28.46 -5.10 31.60
N SER A 549 27.25 -5.64 31.50
CA SER A 549 27.03 -7.04 31.17
C SER A 549 27.34 -7.37 29.71
N ARG A 550 28.33 -8.25 29.47
CA ARG A 550 28.69 -8.77 28.13
C ARG A 550 27.55 -9.60 27.50
N ARG A 551 26.75 -10.34 28.28
CA ARG A 551 25.61 -11.15 27.81
C ARG A 551 24.49 -10.27 27.28
N ILE A 552 24.13 -9.19 27.99
CA ILE A 552 23.11 -8.24 27.58
C ILE A 552 23.56 -7.51 26.31
N LYS A 553 24.86 -7.15 26.22
CA LYS A 553 25.43 -6.58 24.98
C LYS A 553 25.22 -7.49 23.77
N LYS A 554 25.55 -8.78 23.91
CA LYS A 554 25.41 -9.75 22.81
C LYS A 554 23.92 -9.91 22.39
N ARG A 555 23.02 -10.03 23.36
CA ARG A 555 21.57 -10.12 23.10
C ARG A 555 21.01 -8.86 22.44
N SER A 556 21.38 -7.67 22.93
CA SER A 556 20.95 -6.40 22.33
C SER A 556 21.37 -6.27 20.86
N ILE A 557 22.60 -6.65 20.52
CA ILE A 557 23.11 -6.63 19.12
C ILE A 557 22.37 -7.66 18.26
N VAL A 558 22.13 -8.86 18.79
CA VAL A 558 21.39 -9.91 18.05
C VAL A 558 19.95 -9.47 17.76
N MET A 559 19.27 -8.92 18.77
CA MET A 559 17.90 -8.41 18.59
C MET A 559 17.85 -7.25 17.58
N GLU A 560 18.81 -6.34 17.63
CA GLU A 560 18.90 -5.25 16.67
C GLU A 560 19.13 -5.77 15.24
N ARG A 561 20.04 -6.71 15.05
CA ARG A 561 20.29 -7.33 13.74
C ARG A 561 19.08 -8.06 13.23
N LEU A 562 18.37 -8.81 14.08
CA LEU A 562 17.14 -9.50 13.72
C LEU A 562 16.05 -8.51 13.29
N PHE A 563 15.88 -7.43 14.05
CA PHE A 563 14.92 -6.38 13.71
C PHE A 563 15.24 -5.72 12.37
N LEU A 564 16.49 -5.29 12.17
CA LEU A 564 16.94 -4.68 10.92
C LEU A 564 16.85 -5.66 9.74
N HIS A 565 17.14 -6.93 9.97
CA HIS A 565 17.02 -7.97 8.95
C HIS A 565 15.56 -8.17 8.57
N ASN A 566 14.65 -8.31 9.55
CA ASN A 566 13.23 -8.47 9.29
C ASN A 566 12.64 -7.23 8.58
N LEU A 567 12.99 -6.04 9.05
CA LEU A 567 12.59 -4.79 8.42
C LEU A 567 13.11 -4.64 6.98
N ARG A 568 14.25 -5.25 6.63
CA ARG A 568 14.87 -5.19 5.29
C ARG A 568 14.65 -6.46 4.47
N SER A 569 13.90 -7.42 4.97
CA SER A 569 13.78 -8.73 4.33
C SER A 569 13.21 -8.64 2.91
N ARG A 570 12.21 -7.80 2.68
CA ARG A 570 11.65 -7.53 1.35
C ARG A 570 12.66 -6.85 0.42
N ASP A 571 13.41 -5.85 0.91
CA ASP A 571 14.45 -5.17 0.11
C ASP A 571 15.60 -6.11 -0.28
N ILE A 572 15.96 -7.03 0.62
CA ILE A 572 17.01 -8.02 0.36
C ILE A 572 16.50 -9.04 -0.66
N ALA A 573 15.26 -9.51 -0.55
CA ALA A 573 14.65 -10.40 -1.51
C ALA A 573 14.53 -9.74 -2.89
N ALA A 574 14.07 -8.50 -2.97
CA ALA A 574 14.00 -7.72 -4.20
C ALA A 574 15.38 -7.46 -4.83
N GLN A 575 16.43 -7.35 -4.00
CA GLN A 575 17.81 -7.23 -4.47
C GLN A 575 18.35 -8.54 -5.07
N VAL A 576 18.03 -9.67 -4.42
CA VAL A 576 18.43 -11.01 -4.87
C VAL A 576 17.70 -11.36 -6.17
N ASN A 577 16.44 -10.98 -6.32
CA ASN A 577 15.62 -11.23 -7.50
C ASN A 577 15.85 -10.20 -8.63
N GLY A 578 16.79 -9.27 -8.50
CA GLY A 578 17.06 -8.26 -9.51
C GLY A 578 16.02 -7.14 -9.64
N GLU A 579 15.02 -7.11 -8.76
CA GLU A 579 13.87 -6.17 -8.80
C GLU A 579 14.19 -4.78 -8.23
N LYS A 580 15.40 -4.56 -7.72
CA LYS A 580 15.73 -3.27 -7.09
C LYS A 580 16.02 -2.21 -8.14
N ARG A 581 15.21 -1.15 -8.16
CA ARG A 581 15.50 0.09 -8.88
C ARG A 581 16.86 0.66 -8.43
N PRO A 582 17.66 1.26 -9.35
CA PRO A 582 18.92 1.87 -8.96
C PRO A 582 18.71 2.97 -7.92
N LEU A 583 19.73 3.18 -7.09
CA LEU A 583 19.80 4.20 -6.03
C LEU A 583 19.69 5.66 -6.51
N TYR A 584 19.57 5.88 -7.82
CA TYR A 584 19.49 7.18 -8.48
C TYR A 584 18.08 7.55 -8.91
N GLU A 585 17.08 7.37 -8.04
CA GLU A 585 15.83 8.15 -8.10
C GLU A 585 16.05 9.50 -7.39
N GLY A 586 17.12 10.18 -7.73
CA GLY A 586 17.39 11.53 -7.28
C GLY A 586 17.31 12.44 -8.50
N HIS A 587 16.58 13.52 -8.38
CA HIS A 587 16.57 14.62 -9.30
C HIS A 587 17.99 14.93 -9.81
N LEU A 588 18.25 14.71 -11.09
CA LEU A 588 19.36 15.31 -11.77
C LEU A 588 19.05 16.80 -11.84
N LEU A 589 19.51 17.52 -10.78
CA LEU A 589 19.70 18.99 -10.77
C LEU A 589 18.66 19.79 -11.58
N ASP A 590 17.69 20.41 -10.91
CA ASP A 590 16.87 21.55 -11.37
C ASP A 590 16.37 21.59 -12.83
N ARG A 591 16.48 20.48 -13.55
CA ARG A 591 15.94 20.27 -14.89
C ARG A 591 14.84 19.22 -14.80
N ASP A 592 13.78 19.40 -15.57
CA ASP A 592 12.63 18.48 -15.67
C ASP A 592 12.98 17.08 -16.23
N ILE A 593 14.20 16.60 -15.98
CA ILE A 593 14.73 15.33 -16.47
C ILE A 593 14.65 14.30 -15.35
N HIS A 594 13.98 13.18 -15.60
CA HIS A 594 13.85 12.06 -14.66
C HIS A 594 14.00 10.70 -15.32
N ILE A 595 14.15 9.67 -14.52
CA ILE A 595 14.27 8.30 -14.99
C ILE A 595 12.88 7.64 -14.86
N SER A 596 12.37 7.11 -15.98
CA SER A 596 11.11 6.36 -16.03
C SER A 596 11.35 4.93 -16.47
N GLU A 597 10.55 3.98 -15.96
CA GLU A 597 10.56 2.57 -16.35
C GLU A 597 9.27 2.26 -17.09
N ILE A 598 9.38 1.76 -18.34
CA ILE A 598 8.25 1.42 -19.20
C ILE A 598 8.44 0.00 -19.68
N GLU A 599 7.38 -0.82 -19.62
CA GLU A 599 7.38 -2.20 -20.09
C GLU A 599 6.97 -2.27 -21.55
N VAL A 600 7.67 -3.09 -22.32
CA VAL A 600 7.39 -3.31 -23.74
C VAL A 600 6.20 -4.25 -23.87
N PRO A 601 5.11 -3.85 -24.55
CA PRO A 601 3.98 -4.72 -24.82
C PRO A 601 4.40 -5.93 -25.68
N GLU A 602 3.70 -7.06 -25.52
CA GLU A 602 4.00 -8.29 -26.26
C GLU A 602 3.80 -8.13 -27.77
N ASP A 603 2.85 -7.31 -28.17
CA ASP A 603 2.42 -7.01 -29.52
C ASP A 603 3.10 -5.76 -30.12
N SER A 604 4.12 -5.20 -29.49
CA SER A 604 4.84 -4.03 -30.00
C SER A 604 5.65 -4.35 -31.25
N ILE A 605 5.54 -3.53 -32.31
CA ILE A 605 6.39 -3.64 -33.52
C ILE A 605 7.89 -3.36 -33.25
N TRP A 606 8.23 -2.92 -32.05
CA TRP A 606 9.62 -2.66 -31.64
C TRP A 606 10.33 -3.94 -31.20
N CYS A 607 9.59 -5.00 -30.93
CA CYS A 607 10.13 -6.30 -30.58
C CYS A 607 10.99 -6.86 -31.72
N GLY A 608 12.17 -7.35 -31.39
CA GLY A 608 13.14 -7.85 -32.37
C GLY A 608 14.00 -6.79 -33.06
N LYS A 609 13.77 -5.48 -32.80
CA LYS A 609 14.58 -4.39 -33.36
C LYS A 609 15.67 -3.95 -32.38
N SER A 610 16.80 -3.50 -32.92
CA SER A 610 17.91 -2.94 -32.15
C SER A 610 17.62 -1.49 -31.74
N LEU A 611 18.23 -1.02 -30.64
CA LEU A 611 18.14 0.38 -30.23
C LEU A 611 18.58 1.37 -31.28
N LYS A 612 19.55 0.95 -32.14
CA LYS A 612 20.05 1.74 -33.25
C LYS A 612 18.99 1.92 -34.34
N GLU A 613 18.26 0.87 -34.71
CA GLU A 613 17.14 0.93 -35.68
C GLU A 613 15.97 1.75 -35.19
N LEU A 614 15.70 1.77 -33.89
CA LEU A 614 14.60 2.51 -33.30
C LEU A 614 14.85 4.01 -33.20
N HIS A 615 16.10 4.47 -33.36
CA HIS A 615 16.51 5.88 -33.30
C HIS A 615 15.90 6.68 -32.14
N LEU A 616 15.82 6.09 -30.94
CA LEU A 616 15.06 6.61 -29.80
C LEU A 616 15.45 8.05 -29.41
N ARG A 617 16.75 8.35 -29.45
CA ARG A 617 17.23 9.69 -29.14
C ARG A 617 16.81 10.75 -30.17
N GLN A 618 16.76 10.36 -31.45
CA GLN A 618 16.33 11.29 -32.52
C GLN A 618 14.81 11.46 -32.57
N ARG A 619 14.06 10.36 -32.35
CA ARG A 619 12.59 10.35 -32.40
C ARG A 619 11.93 11.01 -31.18
N PHE A 620 12.48 10.74 -30.00
CA PHE A 620 11.83 11.13 -28.73
C PHE A 620 12.68 11.98 -27.82
N GLY A 621 14.00 12.16 -28.13
CA GLY A 621 14.92 12.91 -27.29
C GLY A 621 15.26 12.24 -25.95
N ILE A 622 15.05 10.92 -25.81
CA ILE A 622 15.31 10.16 -24.60
C ILE A 622 16.63 9.40 -24.69
N ASP A 623 17.24 9.13 -23.54
CA ASP A 623 18.38 8.24 -23.41
C ASP A 623 18.02 6.96 -22.64
N MET A 624 18.53 5.80 -23.08
CA MET A 624 18.30 4.51 -22.45
C MET A 624 19.36 4.28 -21.38
N SER A 625 18.94 4.12 -20.11
CA SER A 625 19.86 3.87 -19.01
C SER A 625 20.06 2.39 -18.72
N SER A 626 19.01 1.58 -18.81
CA SER A 626 19.10 0.12 -18.66
C SER A 626 17.87 -0.60 -19.24
N ILE A 627 18.05 -1.88 -19.55
CA ILE A 627 16.97 -2.80 -19.93
C ILE A 627 16.95 -3.93 -18.91
N ARG A 628 15.79 -4.24 -18.34
CA ARG A 628 15.59 -5.38 -17.45
C ARG A 628 14.78 -6.44 -18.19
N ARG A 629 15.39 -7.60 -18.35
CA ARG A 629 14.81 -8.78 -19.00
C ARG A 629 14.75 -9.93 -18.00
N GLY A 630 13.59 -10.20 -17.45
CA GLY A 630 13.45 -11.17 -16.36
C GLY A 630 14.34 -10.82 -15.17
N SER A 631 15.28 -11.70 -14.82
CA SER A 631 16.29 -11.49 -13.77
C SER A 631 17.57 -10.79 -14.25
N LEU A 632 17.76 -10.66 -15.57
CA LEU A 632 18.96 -10.04 -16.16
C LEU A 632 18.75 -8.53 -16.29
N ARG A 633 19.78 -7.75 -15.95
CA ARG A 633 19.82 -6.31 -16.16
C ARG A 633 21.00 -5.91 -17.02
N LEU A 634 20.70 -5.27 -18.14
CA LEU A 634 21.67 -4.68 -19.06
C LEU A 634 21.78 -3.19 -18.75
N ASN A 635 22.87 -2.77 -18.13
CA ASN A 635 23.14 -1.34 -17.86
C ASN A 635 23.83 -0.70 -19.06
N ILE A 636 23.40 0.51 -19.42
CA ILE A 636 23.92 1.30 -20.55
C ILE A 636 23.99 0.42 -21.81
N PRO A 637 22.83 -0.02 -22.33
CA PRO A 637 22.79 -0.89 -23.49
C PRO A 637 23.37 -0.17 -24.70
N ASN A 638 24.13 -0.88 -25.51
CA ASN A 638 24.68 -0.34 -26.76
C ASN A 638 23.65 -0.36 -27.91
N GLY A 639 23.96 0.32 -29.02
CA GLY A 639 23.03 0.47 -30.14
C GLY A 639 22.53 -0.84 -30.75
N ASP A 640 23.34 -1.92 -30.66
CA ASP A 640 23.00 -3.22 -31.22
C ASP A 640 22.15 -4.09 -30.29
N THR A 641 21.81 -3.59 -29.09
CA THR A 641 20.94 -4.30 -28.14
C THR A 641 19.52 -4.37 -28.69
N VAL A 642 18.99 -5.59 -28.82
CA VAL A 642 17.65 -5.87 -29.32
C VAL A 642 16.64 -5.82 -28.17
N ILE A 643 15.45 -5.25 -28.42
CA ILE A 643 14.32 -5.19 -27.48
C ILE A 643 13.44 -6.43 -27.65
N PHE A 644 12.97 -6.99 -26.54
CA PHE A 644 12.08 -8.15 -26.52
C PHE A 644 10.78 -7.86 -25.77
N PRO A 645 9.71 -8.63 -26.01
CA PRO A 645 8.47 -8.53 -25.26
C PRO A 645 8.69 -8.66 -23.75
N GLY A 646 8.01 -7.84 -22.94
CA GLY A 646 8.16 -7.85 -21.50
C GLY A 646 9.46 -7.23 -20.96
N ASP A 647 10.36 -6.72 -21.83
CA ASP A 647 11.51 -5.95 -21.40
C ASP A 647 11.05 -4.67 -20.69
N LYS A 648 11.65 -4.37 -19.52
CA LYS A 648 11.43 -3.11 -18.81
C LYS A 648 12.52 -2.14 -19.15
N LEU A 649 12.16 -1.15 -19.96
CA LEU A 649 13.07 -0.12 -20.46
C LEU A 649 13.18 1.00 -19.46
N GLN A 650 14.37 1.29 -18.97
CA GLN A 650 14.65 2.41 -18.10
C GLN A 650 15.21 3.57 -18.91
N ILE A 651 14.42 4.62 -19.07
CA ILE A 651 14.70 5.76 -19.93
C ILE A 651 14.91 7.04 -19.13
N ILE A 652 15.69 7.97 -19.68
CA ILE A 652 15.98 9.29 -19.13
C ILE A 652 15.42 10.33 -20.08
N GLY A 653 14.55 11.21 -19.59
CA GLY A 653 13.95 12.28 -20.37
C GLY A 653 13.12 13.21 -19.51
N ASN A 654 12.59 14.29 -20.12
CA ASN A 654 11.57 15.13 -19.48
C ASN A 654 10.17 14.53 -19.65
N ASP A 655 9.18 15.10 -18.92
CA ASP A 655 7.79 14.59 -18.93
C ASP A 655 7.20 14.46 -20.34
N ASP A 656 7.45 15.45 -21.22
CA ASP A 656 6.91 15.45 -22.58
C ASP A 656 7.58 14.38 -23.47
N GLN A 657 8.87 14.17 -23.29
CA GLN A 657 9.66 13.15 -24.01
C GLN A 657 9.26 11.73 -23.58
N VAL A 658 9.13 11.52 -22.26
CA VAL A 658 8.70 10.22 -21.70
C VAL A 658 7.27 9.90 -22.12
N HIS A 659 6.39 10.89 -22.15
CA HIS A 659 5.00 10.69 -22.58
C HIS A 659 4.90 10.33 -24.07
N LYS A 660 5.61 11.05 -24.95
CA LYS A 660 5.65 10.71 -26.39
C LYS A 660 6.20 9.31 -26.64
N PHE A 661 7.25 8.94 -25.90
CA PHE A 661 7.83 7.61 -25.99
C PHE A 661 6.85 6.52 -25.55
N ALA A 662 6.21 6.70 -24.38
CA ALA A 662 5.23 5.73 -23.86
C ALA A 662 4.03 5.60 -24.79
N GLN A 663 3.54 6.71 -25.35
CA GLN A 663 2.45 6.71 -26.31
C GLN A 663 2.82 5.99 -27.59
N ALA A 664 3.99 6.23 -28.17
CA ALA A 664 4.46 5.54 -29.37
C ALA A 664 4.61 4.03 -29.11
N LEU A 665 5.13 3.63 -27.96
CA LEU A 665 5.30 2.23 -27.59
C LEU A 665 3.96 1.47 -27.49
N THR A 666 2.91 2.15 -27.04
CA THR A 666 1.55 1.57 -26.88
C THR A 666 0.66 1.72 -28.12
N THR A 667 0.99 2.59 -29.05
CA THR A 667 0.22 2.78 -30.29
C THR A 667 0.84 2.09 -31.51
N GLU A 668 2.15 1.92 -31.52
CA GLU A 668 2.87 1.20 -32.56
C GLU A 668 2.83 -0.31 -32.28
N LEU A 669 1.63 -0.92 -32.37
CA LEU A 669 1.41 -2.36 -32.20
C LEU A 669 1.46 -3.06 -33.56
N ALA A 670 1.87 -4.33 -33.57
CA ALA A 670 1.76 -5.16 -34.75
C ALA A 670 0.29 -5.37 -35.08
N PRO A 671 -0.11 -5.34 -36.37
CA PRO A 671 -1.47 -5.70 -36.74
C PRO A 671 -1.73 -7.13 -36.24
N GLU A 672 -2.91 -7.36 -35.64
CA GLU A 672 -3.35 -8.71 -35.28
C GLU A 672 -3.26 -9.62 -36.49
N ASP A 673 -2.24 -10.44 -36.53
CA ASP A 673 -2.04 -11.36 -37.62
C ASP A 673 -2.88 -12.61 -37.32
N LEU A 674 -4.08 -12.65 -37.86
CA LEU A 674 -4.99 -13.81 -37.77
C LEU A 674 -4.33 -15.13 -38.27
N GLU A 675 -3.22 -15.06 -39.00
CA GLU A 675 -2.43 -16.22 -39.37
C GLU A 675 -1.53 -16.75 -38.22
N ILE A 676 -1.14 -15.92 -37.25
CA ILE A 676 -0.34 -16.38 -36.10
C ILE A 676 -1.18 -17.26 -35.16
N GLU A 677 -2.46 -16.92 -34.94
CA GLU A 677 -3.38 -17.78 -34.17
C GLU A 677 -3.59 -19.17 -34.80
N LYS A 678 -3.49 -19.28 -36.14
CA LYS A 678 -3.60 -20.56 -36.87
C LYS A 678 -2.33 -21.40 -36.77
N ARG A 679 -1.21 -20.85 -36.31
CA ARG A 679 0.08 -21.53 -36.15
C ARG A 679 0.37 -21.99 -34.72
N GLU A 680 -0.64 -22.00 -33.85
CA GLU A 680 -0.49 -22.59 -32.53
C GLU A 680 -0.15 -24.07 -32.63
N MET A 681 0.91 -24.46 -31.92
CA MET A 681 1.33 -25.86 -31.80
C MET A 681 0.29 -26.61 -30.96
N LYS A 682 -0.32 -27.64 -31.53
CA LYS A 682 -1.30 -28.48 -30.85
C LYS A 682 -0.75 -29.88 -30.61
N LEU A 683 -1.23 -30.49 -29.52
CA LEU A 683 -0.94 -31.87 -29.19
C LEU A 683 -2.13 -32.75 -29.65
N ARG A 684 -1.86 -33.78 -30.44
CA ARG A 684 -2.85 -34.73 -30.96
C ARG A 684 -2.38 -36.17 -30.78
N GLN A 685 -3.34 -37.06 -30.57
CA GLN A 685 -3.11 -38.51 -30.62
C GLN A 685 -3.36 -39.03 -32.01
N LEU A 686 -2.52 -39.93 -32.45
CA LEU A 686 -2.66 -40.67 -33.72
C LEU A 686 -2.53 -42.15 -33.46
N ILE A 687 -3.50 -42.95 -33.92
CA ILE A 687 -3.47 -44.43 -33.79
C ILE A 687 -2.94 -45.01 -35.10
N ILE A 688 -1.90 -45.83 -35.03
CA ILE A 688 -1.34 -46.52 -36.20
C ILE A 688 -2.28 -47.65 -36.60
N SER A 689 -3.03 -47.42 -37.68
CA SER A 689 -3.97 -48.40 -38.23
C SER A 689 -3.28 -49.37 -39.19
N GLY A 690 -3.97 -50.49 -39.58
CA GLY A 690 -3.41 -51.44 -40.53
C GLY A 690 -3.19 -50.91 -41.96
N GLY A 691 -3.70 -49.75 -42.28
CA GLY A 691 -3.53 -49.01 -43.57
C GLY A 691 -2.62 -47.80 -43.49
N SER A 692 -2.04 -47.51 -42.32
CA SER A 692 -1.22 -46.34 -42.08
C SER A 692 0.09 -46.36 -42.89
N GLU A 693 0.43 -45.23 -43.52
CA GLU A 693 1.76 -45.02 -44.23
C GLU A 693 2.93 -45.21 -43.25
N PHE A 694 2.73 -45.15 -41.97
CA PHE A 694 3.78 -45.26 -40.93
C PHE A 694 4.00 -46.66 -40.38
N LEU A 695 3.13 -47.58 -40.67
CA LEU A 695 3.22 -48.99 -40.19
C LEU A 695 4.50 -49.64 -40.69
N GLY A 696 5.26 -50.26 -39.79
CA GLY A 696 6.51 -50.95 -40.12
C GLY A 696 7.72 -50.06 -40.42
N LYS A 697 7.58 -48.75 -40.27
CA LYS A 697 8.67 -47.79 -40.39
C LYS A 697 9.23 -47.41 -39.05
N THR A 698 10.49 -47.04 -38.97
CA THR A 698 11.10 -46.46 -37.77
C THR A 698 10.66 -44.98 -37.65
N LEU A 699 10.81 -44.37 -36.45
CA LEU A 699 10.52 -42.97 -36.24
C LEU A 699 11.27 -42.07 -37.24
N GLU A 700 12.51 -42.43 -37.57
CA GLU A 700 13.35 -41.68 -38.53
C GLU A 700 12.82 -41.86 -39.96
N GLU A 701 12.50 -43.07 -40.38
CA GLU A 701 12.01 -43.40 -41.72
C GLU A 701 10.55 -42.94 -41.97
N SER A 702 9.78 -42.72 -40.92
CA SER A 702 8.41 -42.21 -40.99
C SER A 702 8.31 -40.81 -41.63
N GLY A 703 9.38 -40.04 -41.51
CA GLY A 703 9.45 -38.68 -42.03
C GLY A 703 8.49 -37.68 -41.34
N ILE A 704 7.90 -38.05 -40.20
CA ILE A 704 6.94 -37.20 -39.47
C ILE A 704 7.51 -35.80 -39.21
N ARG A 705 8.78 -35.73 -38.83
CA ARG A 705 9.43 -34.45 -38.59
C ARG A 705 9.76 -33.68 -39.86
N ASN A 706 10.34 -34.35 -40.85
CA ASN A 706 10.91 -33.66 -42.01
C ASN A 706 9.88 -33.42 -43.13
N LYS A 707 8.86 -34.30 -43.26
CA LYS A 707 7.85 -34.24 -44.33
C LYS A 707 6.59 -33.52 -43.88
N TYR A 708 6.21 -33.68 -42.60
CA TYR A 708 4.99 -33.15 -42.04
C TYR A 708 5.18 -32.06 -40.98
N ASN A 709 6.42 -31.69 -40.69
CA ASN A 709 6.75 -30.64 -39.71
C ASN A 709 6.13 -30.88 -38.31
N CYS A 710 5.94 -32.14 -37.95
CA CYS A 710 5.37 -32.57 -36.66
C CYS A 710 6.42 -33.34 -35.86
N MET A 711 6.29 -33.28 -34.53
CA MET A 711 7.20 -33.98 -33.62
C MET A 711 6.44 -35.04 -32.82
N VAL A 712 7.00 -36.24 -32.74
CA VAL A 712 6.50 -37.28 -31.84
C VAL A 712 7.05 -37.06 -30.46
N VAL A 713 6.17 -36.84 -29.47
CA VAL A 713 6.54 -36.55 -28.07
C VAL A 713 6.26 -37.69 -27.11
N GLY A 714 5.49 -38.67 -27.52
CA GLY A 714 5.15 -39.87 -26.73
C GLY A 714 4.62 -40.98 -27.59
N LEU A 715 4.76 -42.23 -27.10
CA LEU A 715 4.19 -43.45 -27.66
C LEU A 715 3.54 -44.22 -26.52
N GLU A 716 2.31 -44.68 -26.72
CA GLU A 716 1.62 -45.60 -25.84
C GLU A 716 1.65 -47.03 -26.44
N GLU A 717 2.24 -47.95 -25.71
CA GLU A 717 2.29 -49.37 -26.04
C GLU A 717 1.50 -50.17 -24.99
N GLY A 718 0.27 -50.57 -25.30
CA GLY A 718 -0.62 -51.25 -24.35
C GLY A 718 -1.01 -50.36 -23.17
N GLN A 719 -0.42 -50.57 -21.98
CA GLN A 719 -0.65 -49.75 -20.76
C GLN A 719 0.57 -48.92 -20.34
N GLU A 720 1.65 -48.95 -21.10
CA GLU A 720 2.87 -48.19 -20.79
C GLU A 720 3.00 -46.94 -21.70
N ASN A 721 3.25 -45.80 -21.07
CA ASN A 721 3.52 -44.53 -21.75
C ASN A 721 5.03 -44.33 -21.89
N LEU A 722 5.56 -44.41 -23.09
CA LEU A 722 6.95 -44.15 -23.41
C LEU A 722 7.16 -42.68 -23.80
N THR A 723 7.77 -41.89 -22.92
CA THR A 723 8.12 -40.50 -23.17
C THR A 723 9.45 -40.34 -23.88
N HIS A 724 10.28 -41.37 -23.94
CA HIS A 724 11.56 -41.41 -24.66
C HIS A 724 11.49 -42.46 -25.76
N ILE A 725 11.19 -42.03 -26.99
CA ILE A 725 11.12 -42.89 -28.15
C ILE A 725 12.50 -42.91 -28.83
N LEU A 726 13.07 -44.11 -28.93
CA LEU A 726 14.34 -44.28 -29.69
C LEU A 726 14.07 -44.07 -31.18
N PRO A 727 14.96 -43.39 -31.95
CA PRO A 727 14.80 -43.18 -33.40
C PRO A 727 14.63 -44.45 -34.21
N SER A 728 15.18 -45.57 -33.71
CA SER A 728 15.13 -46.93 -34.33
C SER A 728 13.87 -47.70 -33.97
N ARG A 729 12.94 -47.20 -33.13
CA ARG A 729 11.69 -47.86 -32.80
C ARG A 729 10.79 -47.96 -34.02
N VAL A 730 10.36 -49.14 -34.38
CA VAL A 730 9.45 -49.42 -35.48
C VAL A 730 8.00 -49.29 -34.99
N PHE A 731 7.14 -48.59 -35.72
CA PHE A 731 5.73 -48.43 -35.38
C PHE A 731 4.96 -49.72 -35.73
N GLU A 732 4.20 -50.19 -34.75
CA GLU A 732 3.37 -51.40 -34.86
C GLU A 732 1.86 -51.04 -34.96
N LYS A 733 1.06 -51.96 -35.43
CA LYS A 733 -0.38 -51.80 -35.50
C LYS A 733 -0.99 -51.67 -34.12
N GLY A 734 -1.64 -50.56 -33.84
CA GLY A 734 -2.26 -50.28 -32.54
C GLY A 734 -1.47 -49.34 -31.65
N ASP A 735 -0.24 -48.97 -32.05
CA ASP A 735 0.53 -47.94 -31.35
C ASP A 735 -0.23 -46.62 -31.37
N ILE A 736 -0.28 -45.93 -30.24
CA ILE A 736 -0.82 -44.60 -30.11
C ILE A 736 0.36 -43.60 -29.95
N ILE A 737 0.55 -42.76 -30.95
CA ILE A 737 1.60 -41.74 -30.92
C ILE A 737 1.03 -40.38 -30.60
N TRP A 738 1.74 -39.65 -29.79
CA TRP A 738 1.44 -38.26 -29.45
C TRP A 738 2.26 -37.33 -30.33
N LEU A 739 1.56 -36.50 -31.12
CA LEU A 739 2.14 -35.59 -32.08
C LEU A 739 1.95 -34.14 -31.66
N VAL A 740 3.00 -33.34 -31.78
CA VAL A 740 2.95 -31.88 -31.64
C VAL A 740 3.28 -31.28 -33.00
N GLY A 741 2.42 -30.40 -33.47
CA GLY A 741 2.56 -29.68 -34.74
C GLY A 741 1.49 -28.62 -34.90
N GLU A 742 1.56 -27.87 -36.01
CA GLU A 742 0.49 -26.95 -36.40
C GLU A 742 -0.76 -27.73 -36.80
N GLU A 743 -1.97 -27.18 -36.57
CA GLU A 743 -3.23 -27.86 -36.88
C GLU A 743 -3.32 -28.35 -38.33
N ALA A 744 -2.85 -27.53 -39.29
CA ALA A 744 -2.85 -27.88 -40.70
C ALA A 744 -1.94 -29.07 -41.05
N ASP A 745 -0.82 -29.21 -40.35
CA ASP A 745 0.14 -30.28 -40.57
C ASP A 745 -0.30 -31.57 -39.85
N LEU A 746 -0.91 -31.44 -38.67
CA LEU A 746 -1.53 -32.56 -37.96
C LEU A 746 -2.70 -33.18 -38.71
N GLN A 747 -3.53 -32.38 -39.41
CA GLN A 747 -4.61 -32.88 -40.26
C GLN A 747 -4.08 -33.67 -41.45
N LYS A 748 -2.99 -33.22 -42.11
CA LYS A 748 -2.34 -33.96 -43.19
C LYS A 748 -1.82 -35.35 -42.75
N ILE A 749 -1.31 -35.47 -41.54
CA ILE A 749 -0.88 -36.74 -40.98
C ILE A 749 -2.09 -37.62 -40.68
N GLN A 750 -3.15 -37.06 -40.12
CA GLN A 750 -4.33 -37.80 -39.75
C GLN A 750 -5.07 -38.43 -40.98
N GLU A 751 -5.03 -37.81 -42.16
CA GLU A 751 -5.55 -38.32 -43.40
C GLU A 751 -4.76 -39.55 -43.93
N LYS A 752 -3.53 -39.77 -43.45
CA LYS A 752 -2.65 -40.86 -43.89
C LYS A 752 -2.38 -41.91 -42.85
N SER A 753 -3.04 -41.81 -41.69
CA SER A 753 -2.99 -42.81 -40.61
C SER A 753 -4.08 -43.87 -40.76
#